data_2a5be168a61b7fd657ee33e8af5624ea
#
_entry.id   2a5be168a61b7fd657ee33e8af5624ea
#
_cell.length_a   1.000
_cell.length_b   1.000
_cell.length_c   1.000
_cell.angle_alpha   90.00
_cell.angle_beta   90.00
_cell.angle_gamma   90.00
#
_symmetry.space_group_name_H-M   'P 1'
#
loop_
_entity.id
_entity.type
_entity.pdbx_description
1 polymer ?
#
loop_
_entity_poly.entity_id
_entity_poly.type
_entity_poly.pdbx_seq_one_letter_code
_entity_poly.pdbx_strand_id
1 'polypeptide(L)'
;MKPLSERLPAVLGPDGGRELERSPADPAARVGVPDVTCRAVWDGVPGPVREQVLTDAAEELGRPAPRLLASAWARTFGDGDRGAYEDAAWGLQERVSLLTLAAVLTGESAEATESPGACPHLDAAIDGLVAFAEASTWCWAPHERFAAERGDLVPDPDDPCLDLGAAEVASLFAWADHALGPHLDRRMPGLRRRLRREVEQRVLLPFERRRDWHWIGADGGANNWNPWIHGAVLAATLLLCEDGARRARLVRLVVEGLDHYVVTLPDDGGIDEGIAYWWVGACRLLEILDLLADAGGPAPDARRTALLGALLRYPQRMHLGGDWYVNVGDAPARLTADQPWQVPFRWGMRLGQPETVAHALAGARRQHSAAPPRAGLGRALTALADERWCRAVTADEPDTSAPWLAGESWLPRLQILVARETAGTTDGLAVAVKGGHNGEHHNHLDVGSYWVAANGRPLVVDVGRPTYTARTFGPDRYAIWPFRSDWHNVPDPGTAQQPGPTHRAREVRVELAPGVAGMTAELSGAYPRSTLTRWDRTVRLVRSDGVDSPQVSVEERWEGCTESVALHHVLAGQVEYGDGWATVTASDGNGLVMRWDPRAAVASIVRKDLDDPFLSRSWGDRLTRLTLTVRSPGSQGSLTVRWLLAGGSERMPEN
;
A
#
# COMPACT_ATOMS: atom_id res chain seq x y z
N MET A 1 22.12 -9.26 -17.67
CA MET A 1 21.57 -9.34 -16.28
C MET A 1 22.32 -10.44 -15.56
N LYS A 2 22.79 -10.19 -14.35
CA LYS A 2 23.45 -11.21 -13.52
C LYS A 2 22.41 -12.21 -13.02
N PRO A 3 22.76 -13.51 -12.87
CA PRO A 3 21.82 -14.54 -12.45
C PRO A 3 21.21 -14.23 -11.06
N LEU A 4 19.97 -14.64 -10.87
CA LEU A 4 19.10 -14.44 -9.72
C LEU A 4 19.69 -14.84 -8.36
N SER A 5 20.57 -15.84 -8.34
CA SER A 5 21.25 -16.36 -7.13
C SER A 5 22.25 -15.40 -6.48
N GLU A 6 22.47 -14.20 -7.04
CA GLU A 6 23.50 -13.27 -6.56
C GLU A 6 22.95 -12.08 -5.74
N ARG A 7 21.64 -11.84 -5.68
CA ARG A 7 21.09 -10.64 -4.99
C ARG A 7 20.59 -10.90 -3.57
N LEU A 8 19.85 -11.96 -3.31
CA LEU A 8 19.46 -12.29 -1.93
C LEU A 8 20.64 -12.82 -1.09
N PRO A 9 21.59 -13.62 -1.64
CA PRO A 9 22.86 -13.84 -0.98
C PRO A 9 23.66 -12.56 -0.71
N ALA A 10 23.49 -11.50 -1.50
CA ALA A 10 24.08 -10.19 -1.18
C ALA A 10 23.40 -9.53 0.02
N VAL A 11 22.09 -9.78 0.26
CA VAL A 11 21.35 -9.29 1.43
C VAL A 11 21.61 -10.16 2.67
N LEU A 12 21.66 -11.49 2.51
CA LEU A 12 21.87 -12.45 3.60
C LEU A 12 23.35 -12.81 3.83
N GLY A 13 24.27 -12.44 2.93
CA GLY A 13 25.66 -12.86 2.91
C GLY A 13 25.86 -14.21 2.21
N PRO A 14 27.12 -14.53 1.79
CA PRO A 14 27.42 -15.72 0.99
C PRO A 14 27.16 -17.06 1.70
N ASP A 15 27.04 -17.07 3.02
CA ASP A 15 26.79 -18.25 3.84
C ASP A 15 25.38 -18.30 4.45
N GLY A 16 24.53 -17.31 4.18
CA GLY A 16 23.22 -17.16 4.81
C GLY A 16 22.28 -18.36 4.67
N GLY A 17 22.30 -19.03 3.51
CA GLY A 17 21.55 -20.27 3.31
C GLY A 17 22.07 -21.44 4.15
N ARG A 18 23.39 -21.54 4.36
CA ARG A 18 24.02 -22.59 5.16
C ARG A 18 23.88 -22.39 6.67
N GLU A 19 23.80 -21.14 7.12
CA GLU A 19 23.55 -20.82 8.53
C GLU A 19 22.11 -21.16 8.93
N LEU A 20 21.14 -20.92 8.06
CA LEU A 20 19.74 -21.34 8.25
C LEU A 20 19.60 -22.88 8.34
N GLU A 21 20.41 -23.65 7.58
CA GLU A 21 20.43 -25.12 7.67
C GLU A 21 21.03 -25.65 9.00
N ARG A 22 21.88 -24.87 9.63
CA ARG A 22 22.55 -25.20 10.90
C ARG A 22 21.79 -24.66 12.12
N SER A 23 20.68 -23.95 11.95
CA SER A 23 19.92 -23.35 13.04
C SER A 23 19.41 -24.40 14.02
N PRO A 24 19.51 -24.15 15.35
CA PRO A 24 19.19 -25.13 16.38
C PRO A 24 17.71 -25.49 16.43
N ALA A 25 17.40 -26.51 17.22
CA ALA A 25 16.20 -27.32 17.20
C ALA A 25 14.86 -26.59 17.35
N ASP A 26 14.79 -25.36 17.90
CA ASP A 26 13.53 -24.65 18.08
C ASP A 26 13.62 -23.16 17.67
N PRO A 27 13.26 -22.81 16.42
CA PRO A 27 13.22 -21.41 15.99
C PRO A 27 12.06 -20.64 16.62
N ALA A 28 10.98 -21.29 17.05
CA ALA A 28 9.85 -20.62 17.70
C ALA A 28 10.29 -19.96 19.03
N ALA A 29 11.24 -20.56 19.75
CA ALA A 29 11.83 -19.99 20.96
C ALA A 29 12.68 -18.73 20.73
N ARG A 30 13.00 -18.40 19.46
CA ARG A 30 13.85 -17.27 19.07
C ARG A 30 13.10 -16.14 18.41
N VAL A 31 11.89 -16.40 17.92
CA VAL A 31 11.03 -15.34 17.39
C VAL A 31 10.81 -14.30 18.49
N GLY A 32 11.08 -13.03 18.19
CA GLY A 32 11.07 -11.93 19.15
C GLY A 32 9.73 -11.65 19.86
N VAL A 33 8.73 -12.50 19.64
CA VAL A 33 7.40 -12.47 20.28
C VAL A 33 7.29 -13.68 21.21
N PRO A 34 7.22 -13.52 22.53
CA PRO A 34 7.02 -14.62 23.47
C PRO A 34 5.56 -15.09 23.50
N ASP A 35 5.31 -16.27 24.08
CA ASP A 35 3.96 -16.72 24.36
C ASP A 35 3.31 -15.97 25.54
N VAL A 36 2.03 -16.22 25.78
CA VAL A 36 1.21 -15.57 26.81
C VAL A 36 1.74 -15.78 28.24
N THR A 37 2.54 -16.79 28.51
CA THR A 37 3.10 -17.08 29.84
C THR A 37 4.25 -16.14 30.22
N CYS A 38 4.88 -15.49 29.25
CA CYS A 38 5.94 -14.51 29.49
C CYS A 38 5.35 -13.17 29.95
N ARG A 39 4.78 -13.14 31.15
CA ARG A 39 4.09 -11.98 31.70
C ARG A 39 4.93 -10.70 31.74
N ALA A 40 6.26 -10.84 31.93
CA ALA A 40 7.15 -9.69 31.99
C ALA A 40 7.09 -8.79 30.74
N VAL A 41 6.89 -9.37 29.55
CA VAL A 41 6.75 -8.61 28.30
C VAL A 41 5.33 -8.00 28.22
N TRP A 42 4.31 -8.80 28.41
CA TRP A 42 2.93 -8.38 28.20
C TRP A 42 2.41 -7.40 29.27
N ASP A 43 2.85 -7.57 30.52
CA ASP A 43 2.53 -6.62 31.60
C ASP A 43 3.36 -5.34 31.49
N GLY A 44 4.48 -5.37 30.75
CA GLY A 44 5.32 -4.21 30.44
C GLY A 44 4.79 -3.31 29.32
N VAL A 45 3.71 -3.70 28.61
CA VAL A 45 3.08 -2.86 27.58
C VAL A 45 2.52 -1.58 28.23
N PRO A 46 2.87 -0.36 27.72
CA PRO A 46 2.42 0.90 28.30
C PRO A 46 0.90 0.99 28.43
N GLY A 47 0.44 1.58 29.56
CA GLY A 47 -1.00 1.70 29.91
C GLY A 47 -1.88 2.19 28.75
N PRO A 48 -1.56 3.31 28.08
CA PRO A 48 -2.40 3.81 26.98
C PRO A 48 -2.57 2.82 25.82
N VAL A 49 -1.50 2.08 25.44
CA VAL A 49 -1.57 1.06 24.36
C VAL A 49 -2.43 -0.12 24.82
N ARG A 50 -2.22 -0.56 26.07
CA ARG A 50 -3.00 -1.66 26.67
C ARG A 50 -4.49 -1.32 26.77
N GLU A 51 -4.82 -0.15 27.28
CA GLU A 51 -6.20 0.33 27.44
C GLU A 51 -6.91 0.43 26.08
N GLN A 52 -6.25 0.94 25.06
CA GLN A 52 -6.81 1.00 23.70
C GLN A 52 -7.19 -0.38 23.18
N VAL A 53 -6.26 -1.35 23.23
CA VAL A 53 -6.51 -2.72 22.74
C VAL A 53 -7.67 -3.37 23.52
N LEU A 54 -7.71 -3.21 24.84
CA LEU A 54 -8.76 -3.81 25.67
C LEU A 54 -10.13 -3.14 25.47
N THR A 55 -10.16 -1.84 25.22
CA THR A 55 -11.39 -1.12 24.88
C THR A 55 -11.95 -1.59 23.56
N ASP A 56 -11.12 -1.65 22.53
CA ASP A 56 -11.53 -2.11 21.19
C ASP A 56 -12.00 -3.58 21.24
N ALA A 57 -11.31 -4.42 22.03
CA ALA A 57 -11.70 -5.83 22.20
C ALA A 57 -13.04 -5.99 22.94
N ALA A 58 -13.29 -5.15 23.94
CA ALA A 58 -14.59 -5.16 24.67
C ALA A 58 -15.76 -4.73 23.76
N GLU A 59 -15.55 -3.71 22.91
CA GLU A 59 -16.53 -3.32 21.91
C GLU A 59 -16.76 -4.44 20.88
N GLU A 60 -15.70 -5.09 20.43
CA GLU A 60 -15.78 -6.16 19.43
C GLU A 60 -16.48 -7.41 19.97
N LEU A 61 -16.33 -7.74 21.25
CA LEU A 61 -17.10 -8.82 21.90
C LEU A 61 -18.61 -8.58 21.84
N GLY A 62 -19.05 -7.32 21.88
CA GLY A 62 -20.45 -6.93 21.74
C GLY A 62 -21.01 -7.06 20.32
N ARG A 63 -20.18 -7.26 19.31
CA ARG A 63 -20.58 -7.39 17.91
C ARG A 63 -20.74 -8.85 17.50
N PRO A 64 -21.67 -9.16 16.58
CA PRO A 64 -21.77 -10.51 16.03
C PRO A 64 -20.52 -10.85 15.22
N ALA A 65 -20.00 -12.07 15.37
CA ALA A 65 -18.86 -12.53 14.59
C ALA A 65 -19.20 -12.59 13.09
N PRO A 66 -18.31 -12.12 12.20
CA PRO A 66 -18.48 -12.28 10.77
C PRO A 66 -18.60 -13.75 10.35
N ARG A 67 -19.45 -14.04 9.37
CA ARG A 67 -19.72 -15.40 8.91
C ARG A 67 -19.20 -15.61 7.49
N LEU A 68 -18.43 -16.68 7.31
CA LEU A 68 -17.93 -17.12 6.00
C LEU A 68 -19.00 -17.93 5.29
N LEU A 69 -19.75 -17.30 4.38
CA LEU A 69 -20.88 -17.94 3.70
C LEU A 69 -20.50 -18.37 2.28
N ALA A 70 -20.75 -19.64 1.93
CA ALA A 70 -20.52 -20.15 0.59
C ALA A 70 -21.34 -19.36 -0.47
N SER A 71 -22.54 -18.91 -0.14
CA SER A 71 -23.34 -18.06 -1.03
C SER A 71 -22.71 -16.69 -1.30
N ALA A 72 -22.02 -16.09 -0.32
CA ALA A 72 -21.28 -14.85 -0.51
C ALA A 72 -20.03 -15.06 -1.38
N TRP A 73 -19.32 -16.18 -1.16
CA TRP A 73 -18.16 -16.57 -1.97
C TRP A 73 -18.54 -16.78 -3.44
N ALA A 74 -19.66 -17.47 -3.70
CA ALA A 74 -20.15 -17.75 -5.05
C ALA A 74 -20.58 -16.49 -5.83
N ARG A 75 -20.87 -15.35 -5.18
CA ARG A 75 -21.25 -14.10 -5.84
C ARG A 75 -20.21 -13.58 -6.83
N THR A 76 -18.93 -13.82 -6.54
CA THR A 76 -17.85 -13.46 -7.47
C THR A 76 -18.07 -14.02 -8.88
N PHE A 77 -18.59 -15.23 -9.00
CA PHE A 77 -18.84 -15.91 -10.28
C PHE A 77 -20.23 -15.57 -10.88
N GLY A 78 -21.15 -15.06 -10.07
CA GLY A 78 -22.52 -14.71 -10.49
C GLY A 78 -22.64 -13.26 -10.94
N ASP A 79 -22.45 -12.33 -10.03
CA ASP A 79 -22.61 -10.87 -10.24
C ASP A 79 -21.30 -10.08 -10.16
N GLY A 80 -20.15 -10.76 -9.92
CA GLY A 80 -18.83 -10.13 -9.83
C GLY A 80 -18.54 -9.47 -8.50
N ASP A 81 -19.42 -9.57 -7.51
CA ASP A 81 -19.20 -9.04 -6.16
C ASP A 81 -18.28 -9.96 -5.36
N ARG A 82 -17.05 -9.54 -5.20
CA ARG A 82 -16.05 -10.22 -4.37
C ARG A 82 -16.08 -9.74 -2.91
N GLY A 83 -16.51 -8.50 -2.67
CA GLY A 83 -16.52 -7.85 -1.36
C GLY A 83 -17.38 -8.60 -0.35
N ALA A 84 -18.50 -9.18 -0.76
CA ALA A 84 -19.41 -9.91 0.11
C ALA A 84 -18.73 -11.02 0.94
N TYR A 85 -17.72 -11.70 0.40
CA TYR A 85 -16.95 -12.70 1.13
C TYR A 85 -15.67 -12.17 1.73
N GLU A 86 -14.91 -11.37 0.97
CA GLU A 86 -13.61 -10.85 1.41
C GLU A 86 -13.73 -9.95 2.65
N ASP A 87 -14.75 -9.09 2.71
CA ASP A 87 -14.97 -8.21 3.87
C ASP A 87 -15.29 -9.03 5.12
N ALA A 88 -16.06 -10.11 5.00
CA ALA A 88 -16.34 -11.01 6.11
C ALA A 88 -15.09 -11.77 6.56
N ALA A 89 -14.25 -12.22 5.62
CA ALA A 89 -13.00 -12.90 5.93
C ALA A 89 -12.01 -11.97 6.62
N TRP A 90 -11.83 -10.75 6.10
CA TRP A 90 -11.00 -9.72 6.74
C TRP A 90 -11.52 -9.33 8.12
N GLY A 91 -12.83 -9.12 8.26
CA GLY A 91 -13.45 -8.79 9.55
C GLY A 91 -13.27 -9.91 10.59
N LEU A 92 -13.36 -11.18 10.17
CA LEU A 92 -13.11 -12.31 11.08
C LEU A 92 -11.62 -12.42 11.46
N GLN A 93 -10.68 -12.18 10.53
CA GLN A 93 -9.24 -12.13 10.85
C GLN A 93 -8.92 -11.01 11.83
N GLU A 94 -9.46 -9.81 11.59
CA GLU A 94 -9.28 -8.66 12.47
C GLU A 94 -9.81 -8.94 13.87
N ARG A 95 -11.03 -9.52 13.97
CA ARG A 95 -11.64 -9.96 15.23
C ARG A 95 -10.75 -10.95 15.98
N VAL A 96 -10.32 -12.03 15.33
CA VAL A 96 -9.45 -13.04 15.96
C VAL A 96 -8.13 -12.41 16.39
N SER A 97 -7.53 -11.54 15.57
CA SER A 97 -6.31 -10.84 15.92
C SER A 97 -6.49 -9.98 17.17
N LEU A 98 -7.51 -9.13 17.21
CA LEU A 98 -7.80 -8.24 18.33
C LEU A 98 -8.07 -9.01 19.63
N LEU A 99 -8.88 -10.05 19.57
CA LEU A 99 -9.22 -10.87 20.74
C LEU A 99 -8.01 -11.69 21.22
N THR A 100 -7.13 -12.13 20.31
CA THR A 100 -5.86 -12.76 20.68
C THR A 100 -4.95 -11.77 21.42
N LEU A 101 -4.82 -10.52 20.94
CA LEU A 101 -4.05 -9.49 21.63
C LEU A 101 -4.59 -9.21 23.03
N ALA A 102 -5.92 -9.10 23.18
CA ALA A 102 -6.56 -8.89 24.47
C ALA A 102 -6.33 -10.07 25.43
N ALA A 103 -6.46 -11.31 24.95
CA ALA A 103 -6.20 -12.51 25.74
C ALA A 103 -4.73 -12.59 26.21
N VAL A 104 -3.78 -12.22 25.35
CA VAL A 104 -2.35 -12.14 25.70
C VAL A 104 -2.10 -11.04 26.75
N LEU A 105 -2.69 -9.86 26.58
CA LEU A 105 -2.51 -8.75 27.50
C LEU A 105 -3.16 -9.00 28.87
N THR A 106 -4.37 -9.54 28.93
CA THR A 106 -5.06 -9.83 30.19
C THR A 106 -4.43 -10.99 30.95
N GLY A 107 -3.72 -11.88 30.23
CA GLY A 107 -3.20 -13.12 30.81
C GLY A 107 -4.34 -14.00 31.32
N GLU A 108 -5.48 -14.02 30.61
CA GLU A 108 -6.63 -14.86 30.91
C GLU A 108 -6.16 -16.28 31.20
N SER A 109 -6.09 -16.62 32.51
CA SER A 109 -5.47 -17.86 32.94
C SER A 109 -6.47 -18.99 32.80
N ALA A 110 -5.99 -20.09 32.25
CA ALA A 110 -6.78 -21.30 32.14
C ALA A 110 -7.17 -21.92 33.51
N GLU A 111 -6.67 -21.37 34.62
CA GLU A 111 -7.11 -21.76 35.99
C GLU A 111 -8.52 -21.26 36.32
N ALA A 112 -9.01 -20.24 35.62
CA ALA A 112 -10.40 -19.80 35.66
C ALA A 112 -11.36 -20.74 34.87
N THR A 113 -10.94 -21.98 34.58
CA THR A 113 -11.58 -22.88 33.62
C THR A 113 -12.95 -23.42 33.98
N GLU A 114 -13.42 -23.22 35.20
CA GLU A 114 -14.69 -23.83 35.66
C GLU A 114 -15.96 -22.98 35.39
N SER A 115 -15.79 -21.70 35.00
CA SER A 115 -16.94 -20.83 34.74
C SER A 115 -17.03 -20.42 33.26
N PRO A 116 -18.17 -20.60 32.59
CA PRO A 116 -18.45 -19.99 31.30
C PRO A 116 -18.25 -18.47 31.39
N GLY A 117 -17.49 -17.90 30.43
CA GLY A 117 -17.22 -16.46 30.36
C GLY A 117 -16.06 -15.96 31.23
N ALA A 118 -15.31 -16.83 31.89
CA ALA A 118 -14.12 -16.44 32.65
C ALA A 118 -12.96 -15.94 31.75
N CYS A 119 -12.95 -16.34 30.47
CA CYS A 119 -11.95 -15.96 29.48
C CYS A 119 -12.62 -15.49 28.18
N PRO A 120 -13.35 -14.37 28.17
CA PRO A 120 -14.20 -13.99 27.04
C PRO A 120 -13.41 -13.72 25.75
N HIS A 121 -12.22 -13.11 25.85
CA HIS A 121 -11.38 -12.83 24.69
C HIS A 121 -10.81 -14.13 24.10
N LEU A 122 -10.29 -15.01 24.96
CA LEU A 122 -9.75 -16.30 24.54
C LEU A 122 -10.83 -17.19 23.91
N ASP A 123 -12.02 -17.29 24.53
CA ASP A 123 -13.12 -18.09 24.01
C ASP A 123 -13.56 -17.60 22.62
N ALA A 124 -13.74 -16.29 22.46
CA ALA A 124 -14.15 -15.71 21.19
C ALA A 124 -13.05 -15.77 20.12
N ALA A 125 -11.76 -15.71 20.49
CA ALA A 125 -10.66 -15.99 19.57
C ALA A 125 -10.66 -17.45 19.10
N ILE A 126 -10.88 -18.41 20.01
CA ILE A 126 -11.02 -19.83 19.70
C ILE A 126 -12.17 -20.06 18.71
N ASP A 127 -13.34 -19.47 18.95
CA ASP A 127 -14.50 -19.60 18.05
C ASP A 127 -14.18 -19.12 16.64
N GLY A 128 -13.47 -17.99 16.51
CA GLY A 128 -13.04 -17.48 15.21
C GLY A 128 -12.00 -18.36 14.52
N LEU A 129 -11.03 -18.91 15.26
CA LEU A 129 -10.06 -19.88 14.74
C LEU A 129 -10.75 -21.16 14.24
N VAL A 130 -11.74 -21.66 14.99
CA VAL A 130 -12.54 -22.83 14.58
C VAL A 130 -13.36 -22.52 13.34
N ALA A 131 -13.98 -21.33 13.25
CA ALA A 131 -14.75 -20.92 12.08
C ALA A 131 -13.90 -20.94 10.80
N PHE A 132 -12.65 -20.46 10.85
CA PHE A 132 -11.71 -20.60 9.73
C PHE A 132 -11.32 -22.07 9.46
N ALA A 133 -11.09 -22.88 10.51
CA ALA A 133 -10.72 -24.28 10.34
C ALA A 133 -11.85 -25.12 9.70
N GLU A 134 -13.11 -24.68 9.82
CA GLU A 134 -14.29 -25.31 9.25
C GLU A 134 -14.69 -24.71 7.89
N ALA A 135 -14.10 -23.58 7.47
CA ALA A 135 -14.39 -22.99 6.16
C ALA A 135 -13.98 -23.94 5.03
N SER A 136 -14.79 -24.02 3.98
CA SER A 136 -14.52 -24.88 2.81
C SER A 136 -13.22 -24.51 2.09
N THR A 137 -12.88 -23.20 2.06
CA THR A 137 -11.64 -22.70 1.49
C THR A 137 -11.16 -21.48 2.27
N TRP A 138 -9.86 -21.21 2.18
CA TRP A 138 -9.23 -19.94 2.61
C TRP A 138 -8.90 -19.04 1.43
N CYS A 139 -8.89 -19.60 0.21
CA CYS A 139 -8.65 -18.86 -1.01
C CYS A 139 -9.80 -17.88 -1.28
N TRP A 140 -9.48 -16.68 -1.70
CA TRP A 140 -10.49 -15.72 -2.16
C TRP A 140 -11.05 -16.13 -3.51
N ALA A 141 -12.37 -15.96 -3.67
CA ALA A 141 -13.08 -16.45 -4.85
C ALA A 141 -12.48 -16.00 -6.21
N PRO A 142 -12.04 -14.74 -6.41
CA PRO A 142 -11.43 -14.32 -7.67
C PRO A 142 -10.11 -15.03 -8.01
N HIS A 143 -9.46 -15.65 -7.02
CA HIS A 143 -8.17 -16.30 -7.17
C HIS A 143 -8.29 -17.84 -7.32
N GLU A 144 -9.48 -18.37 -7.03
CA GLU A 144 -9.79 -19.80 -7.10
C GLU A 144 -10.05 -20.23 -8.55
N ARG A 145 -8.96 -20.39 -9.29
CA ARG A 145 -9.03 -20.76 -10.72
C ARG A 145 -9.39 -22.23 -10.97
N PHE A 146 -9.06 -23.14 -10.03
CA PHE A 146 -9.27 -24.57 -10.24
C PHE A 146 -10.76 -24.93 -10.21
N ALA A 147 -11.50 -24.41 -9.25
CA ALA A 147 -12.95 -24.56 -9.22
C ALA A 147 -13.60 -23.86 -10.42
N ALA A 148 -13.16 -22.62 -10.74
CA ALA A 148 -13.69 -21.86 -11.87
C ALA A 148 -13.50 -22.57 -13.22
N GLU A 149 -12.33 -23.17 -13.46
CA GLU A 149 -12.04 -23.94 -14.68
C GLU A 149 -12.94 -25.19 -14.83
N ARG A 150 -13.37 -25.78 -13.71
CA ARG A 150 -14.32 -26.92 -13.70
C ARG A 150 -15.79 -26.47 -13.72
N GLY A 151 -16.07 -25.18 -13.55
CA GLY A 151 -17.41 -24.62 -13.37
C GLY A 151 -18.02 -24.89 -11.98
N ASP A 152 -17.19 -25.22 -10.99
CA ASP A 152 -17.61 -25.48 -9.62
C ASP A 152 -17.78 -24.13 -8.87
N LEU A 153 -18.80 -24.05 -8.01
CA LEU A 153 -19.02 -22.93 -7.10
C LEU A 153 -18.62 -23.28 -5.65
N VAL A 154 -18.13 -24.48 -5.44
CA VAL A 154 -17.60 -24.93 -4.14
C VAL A 154 -16.19 -25.46 -4.38
N PRO A 155 -15.18 -24.88 -3.71
CA PRO A 155 -13.80 -25.34 -3.85
C PRO A 155 -13.60 -26.78 -3.39
N ASP A 156 -12.66 -27.46 -4.03
CA ASP A 156 -12.26 -28.82 -3.68
C ASP A 156 -11.22 -28.76 -2.53
N PRO A 157 -11.51 -29.31 -1.35
CA PRO A 157 -10.58 -29.33 -0.23
C PRO A 157 -9.34 -30.20 -0.48
N ASP A 158 -9.38 -31.13 -1.44
CA ASP A 158 -8.26 -31.99 -1.80
C ASP A 158 -7.32 -31.35 -2.84
N ASP A 159 -7.74 -30.25 -3.48
CA ASP A 159 -6.95 -29.44 -4.42
C ASP A 159 -6.97 -27.94 -4.01
N PRO A 160 -6.39 -27.59 -2.86
CA PRO A 160 -6.48 -26.23 -2.33
C PRO A 160 -5.63 -25.24 -3.13
N CYS A 161 -6.21 -24.08 -3.42
CA CYS A 161 -5.51 -22.98 -4.05
C CYS A 161 -4.79 -22.14 -3.00
N LEU A 162 -3.46 -21.97 -3.16
CA LEU A 162 -2.65 -21.12 -2.31
C LEU A 162 -2.56 -19.71 -2.90
N ASP A 163 -3.32 -18.80 -2.28
CA ASP A 163 -3.38 -17.39 -2.61
C ASP A 163 -3.09 -16.49 -1.37
N LEU A 164 -3.41 -15.21 -1.48
CA LEU A 164 -3.28 -14.24 -0.39
C LEU A 164 -4.15 -14.60 0.82
N GLY A 165 -5.41 -14.99 0.59
CA GLY A 165 -6.35 -15.36 1.65
C GLY A 165 -5.89 -16.59 2.43
N ALA A 166 -5.48 -17.65 1.72
CA ALA A 166 -4.95 -18.85 2.33
C ALA A 166 -3.67 -18.59 3.13
N ALA A 167 -2.78 -17.76 2.60
CA ALA A 167 -1.55 -17.36 3.26
C ALA A 167 -1.82 -16.58 4.56
N GLU A 168 -2.74 -15.62 4.54
CA GLU A 168 -3.09 -14.81 5.72
C GLU A 168 -3.70 -15.68 6.83
N VAL A 169 -4.60 -16.61 6.51
CA VAL A 169 -5.18 -17.52 7.53
C VAL A 169 -4.11 -18.46 8.11
N ALA A 170 -3.19 -18.95 7.29
CA ALA A 170 -2.07 -19.76 7.79
C ALA A 170 -1.17 -18.97 8.75
N SER A 171 -0.87 -17.71 8.43
CA SER A 171 -0.12 -16.80 9.30
C SER A 171 -0.89 -16.54 10.61
N LEU A 172 -2.19 -16.25 10.54
CA LEU A 172 -3.06 -16.07 11.71
C LEU A 172 -3.01 -17.28 12.64
N PHE A 173 -3.15 -18.49 12.09
CA PHE A 173 -3.10 -19.73 12.87
C PHE A 173 -1.73 -19.96 13.50
N ALA A 174 -0.66 -19.69 12.76
CA ALA A 174 0.70 -19.87 13.26
C ALA A 174 0.99 -18.94 14.45
N TRP A 175 0.64 -17.68 14.33
CA TRP A 175 0.86 -16.71 15.39
C TRP A 175 -0.07 -16.92 16.60
N ALA A 176 -1.34 -17.34 16.38
CA ALA A 176 -2.26 -17.68 17.46
C ALA A 176 -1.80 -18.94 18.21
N ASP A 177 -1.36 -19.99 17.50
CA ASP A 177 -0.79 -21.21 18.08
C ASP A 177 0.46 -20.90 18.93
N HIS A 178 1.32 -19.99 18.44
CA HIS A 178 2.52 -19.55 19.15
C HIS A 178 2.19 -18.71 20.38
N ALA A 179 1.42 -17.65 20.22
CA ALA A 179 1.14 -16.68 21.29
C ALA A 179 0.27 -17.26 22.41
N LEU A 180 -0.76 -18.04 22.06
CA LEU A 180 -1.75 -18.58 23.01
C LEU A 180 -1.55 -20.07 23.32
N GLY A 181 -0.55 -20.75 22.75
CA GLY A 181 -0.40 -22.20 22.80
C GLY A 181 -0.68 -22.85 24.15
N PRO A 182 -0.05 -22.43 25.26
CA PRO A 182 -0.30 -22.99 26.59
C PRO A 182 -1.77 -22.84 27.06
N HIS A 183 -2.44 -21.76 26.66
CA HIS A 183 -3.84 -21.51 27.03
C HIS A 183 -4.79 -22.30 26.12
N LEU A 184 -4.48 -22.45 24.83
CA LEU A 184 -5.25 -23.28 23.90
C LEU A 184 -5.23 -24.75 24.30
N ASP A 185 -4.07 -25.27 24.74
CA ASP A 185 -3.94 -26.67 25.18
C ASP A 185 -4.79 -26.97 26.42
N ARG A 186 -4.98 -26.01 27.32
CA ARG A 186 -5.81 -26.15 28.52
C ARG A 186 -7.29 -25.90 28.24
N ARG A 187 -7.62 -24.84 27.50
CA ARG A 187 -9.01 -24.39 27.27
C ARG A 187 -9.74 -25.25 26.25
N MET A 188 -9.05 -25.65 25.15
CA MET A 188 -9.62 -26.43 24.07
C MET A 188 -8.63 -27.51 23.60
N PRO A 189 -8.44 -28.59 24.40
CA PRO A 189 -7.51 -29.66 24.04
C PRO A 189 -7.76 -30.24 22.64
N GLY A 190 -6.71 -30.29 21.83
CA GLY A 190 -6.76 -30.78 20.45
C GLY A 190 -6.94 -29.69 19.40
N LEU A 191 -7.27 -28.43 19.75
CA LEU A 191 -7.39 -27.33 18.81
C LEU A 191 -6.09 -27.08 18.06
N ARG A 192 -4.96 -26.94 18.75
CA ARG A 192 -3.65 -26.71 18.11
C ARG A 192 -3.32 -27.79 17.05
N ARG A 193 -3.58 -29.06 17.35
CA ARG A 193 -3.42 -30.15 16.38
C ARG A 193 -4.32 -29.96 15.14
N ARG A 194 -5.56 -29.47 15.34
CA ARG A 194 -6.47 -29.15 14.23
C ARG A 194 -5.93 -27.98 13.41
N LEU A 195 -5.52 -26.86 14.02
CA LEU A 195 -4.98 -25.70 13.31
C LEU A 195 -3.74 -26.06 12.48
N ARG A 196 -2.78 -26.79 13.06
CA ARG A 196 -1.58 -27.25 12.39
C ARG A 196 -1.90 -28.17 11.20
N ARG A 197 -2.87 -29.06 11.34
CA ARG A 197 -3.32 -29.91 10.24
C ARG A 197 -3.90 -29.10 9.08
N GLU A 198 -4.74 -28.12 9.37
CA GLU A 198 -5.33 -27.29 8.31
C GLU A 198 -4.26 -26.46 7.57
N VAL A 199 -3.30 -25.85 8.29
CA VAL A 199 -2.17 -25.16 7.66
C VAL A 199 -1.32 -26.10 6.81
N GLU A 200 -1.06 -27.29 7.33
CA GLU A 200 -0.32 -28.34 6.60
C GLU A 200 -0.99 -28.68 5.28
N GLN A 201 -2.29 -29.00 5.30
CA GLN A 201 -3.00 -29.48 4.11
C GLN A 201 -3.26 -28.35 3.09
N ARG A 202 -3.58 -27.15 3.56
CA ARG A 202 -4.03 -26.06 2.69
C ARG A 202 -2.91 -25.13 2.22
N VAL A 203 -1.75 -25.11 2.92
CA VAL A 203 -0.68 -24.15 2.62
C VAL A 203 0.69 -24.82 2.48
N LEU A 204 1.21 -25.53 3.51
CA LEU A 204 2.59 -26.01 3.47
C LEU A 204 2.81 -27.12 2.45
N LEU A 205 1.92 -28.11 2.36
CA LEU A 205 1.98 -29.17 1.34
C LEU A 205 1.79 -28.64 -0.09
N PRO A 206 0.79 -27.80 -0.40
CA PRO A 206 0.67 -27.18 -1.72
C PRO A 206 1.89 -26.33 -2.09
N PHE A 207 2.44 -25.55 -1.16
CA PHE A 207 3.65 -24.76 -1.39
C PHE A 207 4.88 -25.62 -1.69
N GLU A 208 5.08 -26.73 -0.94
CA GLU A 208 6.20 -27.65 -1.12
C GLU A 208 6.11 -28.41 -2.44
N ARG A 209 4.91 -28.84 -2.83
CA ARG A 209 4.67 -29.70 -4.00
C ARG A 209 4.58 -28.96 -5.33
N ARG A 210 4.09 -27.71 -5.30
CA ARG A 210 3.82 -26.90 -6.49
C ARG A 210 4.67 -25.67 -6.53
N ARG A 211 5.37 -25.48 -7.66
CA ARG A 211 6.23 -24.29 -7.90
C ARG A 211 5.76 -23.48 -9.12
N ASP A 212 4.60 -23.81 -9.66
CA ASP A 212 3.97 -23.19 -10.82
C ASP A 212 2.96 -22.09 -10.45
N TRP A 213 2.95 -21.67 -9.19
CA TRP A 213 2.12 -20.55 -8.75
C TRP A 213 2.56 -19.25 -9.45
N HIS A 214 1.61 -18.57 -10.11
CA HIS A 214 1.89 -17.33 -10.85
C HIS A 214 2.53 -16.23 -9.97
N TRP A 215 2.11 -16.15 -8.70
CA TRP A 215 2.61 -15.16 -7.75
C TRP A 215 4.09 -15.36 -7.35
N ILE A 216 4.69 -16.51 -7.63
CA ILE A 216 6.14 -16.69 -7.49
C ILE A 216 6.87 -15.77 -8.47
N GLY A 217 6.31 -15.54 -9.66
CA GLY A 217 6.89 -14.65 -10.65
C GLY A 217 8.15 -15.20 -11.31
N ALA A 218 8.23 -16.52 -11.52
CA ALA A 218 9.36 -17.18 -12.17
C ALA A 218 9.58 -16.72 -13.62
N ASP A 219 8.56 -16.14 -14.24
CA ASP A 219 8.58 -15.51 -15.57
C ASP A 219 9.10 -14.06 -15.57
N GLY A 220 9.46 -13.52 -14.40
CA GLY A 220 9.90 -12.13 -14.22
C GLY A 220 8.78 -11.15 -13.84
N GLY A 221 7.55 -11.64 -13.66
CA GLY A 221 6.36 -10.84 -13.28
C GLY A 221 6.05 -10.84 -11.79
N ALA A 222 7.04 -11.05 -10.91
CA ALA A 222 6.83 -11.01 -9.47
C ALA A 222 6.39 -9.61 -9.00
N ASN A 223 5.32 -9.57 -8.21
CA ASN A 223 4.75 -8.36 -7.61
C ASN A 223 4.57 -8.51 -6.09
N ASN A 224 3.78 -7.66 -5.45
CA ASN A 224 3.51 -7.67 -4.01
C ASN A 224 3.00 -9.03 -3.46
N TRP A 225 2.35 -9.86 -4.25
CA TRP A 225 1.88 -11.19 -3.82
C TRP A 225 3.03 -12.09 -3.39
N ASN A 226 4.18 -11.98 -4.06
CA ASN A 226 5.33 -12.80 -3.78
C ASN A 226 5.80 -12.66 -2.32
N PRO A 227 6.23 -11.49 -1.81
CA PRO A 227 6.66 -11.37 -0.42
C PRO A 227 5.51 -11.52 0.57
N TRP A 228 4.28 -11.20 0.19
CA TRP A 228 3.12 -11.38 1.06
C TRP A 228 2.91 -12.87 1.39
N ILE A 229 2.80 -13.72 0.37
CA ILE A 229 2.57 -15.16 0.56
C ILE A 229 3.80 -15.83 1.17
N HIS A 230 5.01 -15.54 0.66
CA HIS A 230 6.24 -16.10 1.22
C HIS A 230 6.44 -15.74 2.70
N GLY A 231 6.08 -14.52 3.12
CA GLY A 231 6.16 -14.10 4.52
C GLY A 231 5.22 -14.90 5.42
N ALA A 232 3.99 -15.12 4.98
CA ALA A 232 3.02 -15.93 5.70
C ALA A 232 3.44 -17.42 5.77
N VAL A 233 3.93 -17.99 4.66
CA VAL A 233 4.46 -19.36 4.62
C VAL A 233 5.69 -19.49 5.52
N LEU A 234 6.59 -18.48 5.56
CA LEU A 234 7.74 -18.48 6.45
C LEU A 234 7.30 -18.52 7.92
N ALA A 235 6.37 -17.65 8.32
CA ALA A 235 5.85 -17.64 9.70
C ALA A 235 5.25 -19.01 10.06
N ALA A 236 4.39 -19.58 9.21
CA ALA A 236 3.83 -20.91 9.41
C ALA A 236 4.91 -22.01 9.50
N THR A 237 5.93 -21.93 8.65
CA THR A 237 7.06 -22.87 8.65
C THR A 237 7.86 -22.82 9.94
N LEU A 238 8.22 -21.62 10.40
CA LEU A 238 9.03 -21.44 11.60
C LEU A 238 8.30 -21.81 12.90
N LEU A 239 7.00 -21.51 12.96
CA LEU A 239 6.20 -21.67 14.18
C LEU A 239 5.52 -23.04 14.29
N LEU A 240 5.20 -23.71 13.17
CA LEU A 240 4.39 -24.93 13.19
C LEU A 240 5.10 -26.18 12.69
N CYS A 241 6.17 -26.05 11.87
CA CYS A 241 6.87 -27.22 11.32
C CYS A 241 7.87 -27.80 12.34
N GLU A 242 7.56 -28.96 12.90
CA GLU A 242 8.41 -29.62 13.91
C GLU A 242 9.63 -30.31 13.31
N ASP A 243 9.51 -30.88 12.09
CA ASP A 243 10.62 -31.53 11.40
C ASP A 243 11.66 -30.50 10.92
N GLY A 244 12.82 -30.49 11.53
CA GLY A 244 13.91 -29.56 11.25
C GLY A 244 14.43 -29.64 9.81
N ALA A 245 14.54 -30.85 9.23
CA ALA A 245 15.03 -31.01 7.87
C ALA A 245 14.00 -30.48 6.85
N ARG A 246 12.73 -30.74 7.08
CA ARG A 246 11.64 -30.21 6.24
C ARG A 246 11.52 -28.70 6.39
N ARG A 247 11.62 -28.17 7.62
CA ARG A 247 11.63 -26.74 7.90
C ARG A 247 12.75 -26.02 7.12
N ALA A 248 13.96 -26.55 7.14
CA ALA A 248 15.07 -26.02 6.37
C ALA A 248 14.80 -26.00 4.85
N ARG A 249 14.16 -27.06 4.32
CA ARG A 249 13.74 -27.08 2.90
C ARG A 249 12.72 -26.01 2.59
N LEU A 250 11.66 -25.86 3.40
CA LEU A 250 10.62 -24.86 3.20
C LEU A 250 11.19 -23.43 3.27
N VAL A 251 12.07 -23.15 4.25
CA VAL A 251 12.78 -21.85 4.33
C VAL A 251 13.58 -21.59 3.07
N ARG A 252 14.29 -22.59 2.54
CA ARG A 252 15.04 -22.45 1.28
C ARG A 252 14.12 -22.11 0.11
N LEU A 253 12.98 -22.79 -0.03
CA LEU A 253 11.99 -22.51 -1.08
C LEU A 253 11.40 -21.10 -0.96
N VAL A 254 11.22 -20.59 0.27
CA VAL A 254 10.81 -19.21 0.52
C VAL A 254 11.87 -18.24 0.02
N VAL A 255 13.15 -18.45 0.41
CA VAL A 255 14.27 -17.58 0.02
C VAL A 255 14.46 -17.57 -1.50
N GLU A 256 14.43 -18.75 -2.15
CA GLU A 256 14.51 -18.88 -3.61
C GLU A 256 13.33 -18.14 -4.30
N GLY A 257 12.11 -18.26 -3.75
CA GLY A 257 10.95 -17.58 -4.28
C GLY A 257 11.03 -16.06 -4.15
N LEU A 258 11.56 -15.55 -3.03
CA LEU A 258 11.75 -14.12 -2.80
C LEU A 258 12.77 -13.47 -3.75
N ASP A 259 13.74 -14.22 -4.25
CA ASP A 259 14.69 -13.73 -5.24
C ASP A 259 14.00 -13.17 -6.49
N HIS A 260 12.90 -13.79 -6.90
CA HIS A 260 12.11 -13.31 -8.04
C HIS A 260 11.54 -11.90 -7.81
N TYR A 261 11.10 -11.60 -6.59
CA TYR A 261 10.60 -10.27 -6.23
C TYR A 261 11.74 -9.25 -6.09
N VAL A 262 12.81 -9.61 -5.37
CA VAL A 262 13.94 -8.68 -5.13
C VAL A 262 14.59 -8.20 -6.43
N VAL A 263 14.59 -9.04 -7.47
CA VAL A 263 15.13 -8.69 -8.80
C VAL A 263 14.27 -7.66 -9.53
N THR A 264 12.97 -7.62 -9.29
CA THR A 264 12.08 -6.62 -9.93
C THR A 264 12.21 -5.23 -9.29
N LEU A 265 12.71 -5.17 -8.04
CA LEU A 265 12.82 -3.90 -7.31
C LEU A 265 13.88 -2.98 -7.92
N PRO A 266 13.55 -1.72 -8.21
CA PRO A 266 14.50 -0.75 -8.72
C PRO A 266 15.45 -0.27 -7.61
N ASP A 267 16.69 0.10 -7.99
CA ASP A 267 17.72 0.53 -7.04
C ASP A 267 17.35 1.82 -6.27
N ASP A 268 16.41 2.63 -6.81
CA ASP A 268 15.89 3.83 -6.16
C ASP A 268 14.79 3.55 -5.13
N GLY A 269 14.34 2.29 -5.02
CA GLY A 269 13.33 1.84 -4.06
C GLY A 269 11.89 2.20 -4.44
N GLY A 270 11.64 2.64 -5.66
CA GLY A 270 10.29 2.95 -6.16
C GLY A 270 9.43 1.70 -6.27
N ILE A 271 8.13 1.85 -6.03
CA ILE A 271 7.11 0.79 -6.18
C ILE A 271 6.08 1.28 -7.19
N ASP A 272 6.03 0.66 -8.36
CA ASP A 272 5.14 1.04 -9.46
C ASP A 272 3.66 0.84 -9.15
N GLU A 273 3.34 -0.12 -8.30
CA GLU A 273 2.00 -0.38 -7.80
C GLU A 273 1.47 0.72 -6.85
N GLY A 274 2.35 1.59 -6.32
CA GLY A 274 2.01 2.68 -5.42
C GLY A 274 2.13 2.36 -3.92
N ILE A 275 1.80 3.37 -3.09
CA ILE A 275 2.08 3.36 -1.64
C ILE A 275 1.36 2.23 -0.88
N ALA A 276 0.14 1.87 -1.26
CA ALA A 276 -0.59 0.79 -0.60
C ALA A 276 0.13 -0.56 -0.75
N TYR A 277 0.71 -0.80 -1.91
CA TYR A 277 1.41 -2.04 -2.22
C TYR A 277 2.82 -2.10 -1.63
N TRP A 278 3.39 -0.96 -1.25
CA TRP A 278 4.61 -0.94 -0.45
C TRP A 278 4.44 -1.69 0.88
N TRP A 279 3.29 -1.53 1.57
CA TRP A 279 2.99 -2.16 2.86
C TRP A 279 2.85 -3.67 2.79
N VAL A 280 2.39 -4.19 1.67
CA VAL A 280 2.17 -5.63 1.45
C VAL A 280 3.24 -6.28 0.57
N GLY A 281 4.11 -5.49 -0.03
CA GLY A 281 5.27 -5.90 -0.82
C GLY A 281 6.60 -5.66 -0.08
N ALA A 282 7.19 -4.48 -0.25
CA ALA A 282 8.50 -4.14 0.31
C ALA A 282 8.54 -4.20 1.85
N CYS A 283 7.49 -3.78 2.54
CA CYS A 283 7.40 -3.88 3.99
C CYS A 283 7.38 -5.35 4.44
N ARG A 284 6.66 -6.24 3.73
CA ARG A 284 6.70 -7.70 3.99
C ARG A 284 8.09 -8.29 3.78
N LEU A 285 8.83 -7.84 2.78
CA LEU A 285 10.23 -8.25 2.60
C LEU A 285 11.07 -7.90 3.84
N LEU A 286 10.92 -6.70 4.40
CA LEU A 286 11.61 -6.30 5.62
C LEU A 286 11.26 -7.19 6.82
N GLU A 287 9.98 -7.54 6.98
CA GLU A 287 9.51 -8.47 8.03
C GLU A 287 10.07 -9.88 7.85
N ILE A 288 10.13 -10.37 6.61
CA ILE A 288 10.74 -11.67 6.30
C ILE A 288 12.21 -11.70 6.72
N LEU A 289 12.95 -10.62 6.43
CA LEU A 289 14.34 -10.51 6.84
C LEU A 289 14.50 -10.49 8.37
N ASP A 290 13.57 -9.89 9.10
CA ASP A 290 13.53 -9.95 10.57
C ASP A 290 13.29 -11.39 11.05
N LEU A 291 12.27 -12.07 10.52
CA LEU A 291 11.95 -13.46 10.89
C LEU A 291 13.11 -14.42 10.59
N LEU A 292 13.78 -14.24 9.45
CA LEU A 292 14.96 -15.06 9.11
C LEU A 292 16.12 -14.82 10.09
N ALA A 293 16.34 -13.57 10.50
CA ALA A 293 17.38 -13.24 11.48
C ALA A 293 17.05 -13.82 12.87
N ASP A 294 15.79 -13.72 13.32
CA ASP A 294 15.32 -14.30 14.58
C ASP A 294 15.45 -15.83 14.57
N ALA A 295 15.20 -16.48 13.43
CA ALA A 295 15.38 -17.92 13.26
C ALA A 295 16.86 -18.37 13.28
N GLY A 296 17.81 -17.44 13.45
CA GLY A 296 19.24 -17.71 13.50
C GLY A 296 19.96 -17.61 12.16
N GLY A 297 19.29 -17.05 11.17
CA GLY A 297 19.92 -16.60 9.92
C GLY A 297 20.80 -15.36 10.15
N PRO A 298 21.64 -15.00 9.17
CA PRO A 298 22.44 -13.79 9.27
C PRO A 298 21.52 -12.57 9.31
N ALA A 299 21.78 -11.67 10.25
CA ALA A 299 21.13 -10.36 10.23
C ALA A 299 21.50 -9.64 8.91
N PRO A 300 20.53 -9.07 8.20
CA PRO A 300 20.83 -8.31 6.99
C PRO A 300 21.86 -7.22 7.31
N ASP A 301 22.98 -7.21 6.60
CA ASP A 301 23.95 -6.12 6.72
C ASP A 301 23.40 -4.90 6.01
N ALA A 302 22.72 -4.08 6.78
CA ALA A 302 22.09 -2.85 6.34
C ALA A 302 23.05 -1.88 5.63
N ARG A 303 24.35 -1.97 5.93
CA ARG A 303 25.37 -1.14 5.28
C ARG A 303 25.74 -1.65 3.88
N ARG A 304 25.44 -2.91 3.58
CA ARG A 304 25.72 -3.52 2.28
C ARG A 304 24.59 -3.36 1.26
N THR A 305 23.38 -2.94 1.69
CA THR A 305 22.22 -2.87 0.81
C THR A 305 21.62 -1.47 0.74
N ALA A 306 22.16 -0.66 -0.19
CA ALA A 306 21.55 0.62 -0.56
C ALA A 306 20.06 0.47 -0.93
N LEU A 307 19.68 -0.70 -1.48
CA LEU A 307 18.31 -1.03 -1.85
C LEU A 307 17.34 -0.99 -0.65
N LEU A 308 17.69 -1.65 0.48
CA LEU A 308 16.79 -1.64 1.66
C LEU A 308 16.56 -0.23 2.19
N GLY A 309 17.62 0.58 2.21
CA GLY A 309 17.53 1.98 2.61
C GLY A 309 16.71 2.82 1.62
N ALA A 310 16.76 2.52 0.33
CA ALA A 310 15.96 3.18 -0.69
C ALA A 310 14.47 2.79 -0.59
N LEU A 311 14.18 1.49 -0.45
CA LEU A 311 12.82 0.98 -0.22
C LEU A 311 12.17 1.59 1.02
N LEU A 312 12.94 1.67 2.11
CA LEU A 312 12.45 2.20 3.38
C LEU A 312 12.06 3.69 3.30
N ARG A 313 12.69 4.46 2.41
CA ARG A 313 12.36 5.87 2.18
C ARG A 313 11.19 6.09 1.22
N TYR A 314 10.71 5.08 0.52
CA TYR A 314 9.62 5.25 -0.47
C TYR A 314 8.36 5.90 0.11
N PRO A 315 7.81 5.46 1.28
CA PRO A 315 6.61 6.09 1.84
C PRO A 315 6.77 7.60 2.07
N GLN A 316 7.88 8.04 2.63
CA GLN A 316 8.10 9.47 2.90
C GLN A 316 8.31 10.29 1.64
N ARG A 317 8.83 9.69 0.56
CA ARG A 317 9.00 10.35 -0.74
C ARG A 317 7.68 10.62 -1.46
N MET A 318 6.67 9.78 -1.19
CA MET A 318 5.33 9.91 -1.77
C MET A 318 4.37 10.70 -0.85
N HIS A 319 4.81 11.12 0.35
CA HIS A 319 3.98 11.79 1.35
C HIS A 319 3.78 13.27 1.02
N LEU A 320 2.53 13.71 0.95
CA LEU A 320 2.16 15.11 0.73
C LEU A 320 1.94 15.87 2.04
N GLY A 321 1.23 15.26 2.99
CA GLY A 321 0.94 15.81 4.32
C GLY A 321 -0.22 15.05 4.99
N GLY A 322 -0.28 15.05 6.31
CA GLY A 322 -1.30 14.30 7.04
C GLY A 322 -1.32 12.82 6.65
N ASP A 323 -2.45 12.31 6.19
CA ASP A 323 -2.64 10.97 5.63
C ASP A 323 -2.64 10.96 4.09
N TRP A 324 -2.28 12.06 3.43
CA TRP A 324 -2.27 12.22 1.98
C TRP A 324 -0.96 11.82 1.34
N TYR A 325 -1.06 11.02 0.29
CA TYR A 325 0.07 10.51 -0.49
C TYR A 325 -0.18 10.69 -1.99
N VAL A 326 0.88 10.73 -2.77
CA VAL A 326 0.81 10.65 -4.23
C VAL A 326 0.32 9.24 -4.58
N ASN A 327 -0.89 9.16 -5.13
CA ASN A 327 -1.59 7.92 -5.41
C ASN A 327 -1.42 7.49 -6.87
N VAL A 328 -0.27 6.93 -7.18
CA VAL A 328 -0.05 6.32 -8.49
C VAL A 328 -0.67 4.94 -8.56
N GLY A 329 -1.13 4.53 -9.74
CA GLY A 329 -1.77 3.24 -9.96
C GLY A 329 -3.00 3.04 -9.09
N ASP A 330 -3.19 1.83 -8.58
CA ASP A 330 -4.33 1.49 -7.71
C ASP A 330 -4.17 1.94 -6.24
N ALA A 331 -3.18 2.79 -5.92
CA ALA A 331 -3.02 3.29 -4.56
C ALA A 331 -4.14 4.28 -4.16
N PRO A 332 -4.62 4.25 -2.91
CA PRO A 332 -5.49 5.29 -2.39
C PRO A 332 -4.70 6.57 -2.14
N ALA A 333 -5.36 7.72 -2.26
CA ALA A 333 -4.75 9.01 -1.92
C ALA A 333 -4.59 9.21 -0.41
N ARG A 334 -5.37 8.50 0.40
CA ARG A 334 -5.28 8.50 1.87
C ARG A 334 -5.01 7.09 2.37
N LEU A 335 -3.98 6.95 3.20
CA LEU A 335 -3.73 5.67 3.85
C LEU A 335 -4.82 5.36 4.88
N THR A 336 -5.14 4.08 4.99
CA THR A 336 -6.01 3.55 6.05
C THR A 336 -5.26 3.50 7.39
N ALA A 337 -6.00 3.51 8.50
CA ALA A 337 -5.45 3.55 9.85
C ALA A 337 -4.97 2.18 10.37
N ASP A 338 -4.49 1.32 9.49
CA ASP A 338 -4.11 -0.06 9.79
C ASP A 338 -2.66 -0.40 9.35
N GLN A 339 -1.83 0.62 9.13
CA GLN A 339 -0.47 0.39 8.66
C GLN A 339 0.48 -0.06 9.78
N PRO A 340 1.36 -1.03 9.53
CA PRO A 340 2.31 -1.54 10.53
C PRO A 340 3.54 -0.63 10.66
N TRP A 341 3.36 0.58 11.19
CA TRP A 341 4.39 1.61 11.31
C TRP A 341 5.60 1.20 12.17
N GLN A 342 5.45 0.18 13.02
CA GLN A 342 6.58 -0.37 13.78
C GLN A 342 7.68 -0.94 12.87
N VAL A 343 7.35 -1.40 11.65
CA VAL A 343 8.34 -1.96 10.72
C VAL A 343 9.28 -0.87 10.20
N PRO A 344 8.80 0.23 9.57
CA PRO A 344 9.70 1.32 9.17
C PRO A 344 10.38 2.00 10.37
N PHE A 345 9.75 2.04 11.56
CA PHE A 345 10.42 2.52 12.77
C PHE A 345 11.67 1.68 13.10
N ARG A 346 11.53 0.36 13.24
CA ARG A 346 12.65 -0.55 13.57
C ARG A 346 13.75 -0.51 12.53
N TRP A 347 13.37 -0.56 11.26
CA TRP A 347 14.33 -0.53 10.16
C TRP A 347 14.99 0.84 10.01
N GLY A 348 14.26 1.94 10.26
CA GLY A 348 14.81 3.29 10.31
C GLY A 348 15.88 3.44 11.40
N MET A 349 15.62 2.89 12.59
CA MET A 349 16.62 2.84 13.68
C MET A 349 17.85 1.99 13.29
N ARG A 350 17.62 0.82 12.70
CA ARG A 350 18.69 -0.09 12.26
C ARG A 350 19.58 0.51 11.16
N LEU A 351 18.96 1.24 10.21
CA LEU A 351 19.65 1.85 9.08
C LEU A 351 20.18 3.27 9.35
N GLY A 352 19.91 3.84 10.53
CA GLY A 352 20.30 5.21 10.86
C GLY A 352 19.58 6.25 9.98
N GLN A 353 18.27 6.06 9.75
CA GLN A 353 17.40 6.97 8.98
C GLN A 353 16.41 7.69 9.91
N PRO A 354 16.83 8.76 10.60
CA PRO A 354 15.98 9.44 11.57
C PRO A 354 14.70 10.03 10.96
N GLU A 355 14.73 10.46 9.71
CA GLU A 355 13.55 10.97 8.99
C GLU A 355 12.49 9.87 8.82
N THR A 356 12.91 8.64 8.53
CA THR A 356 11.98 7.49 8.43
C THR A 356 11.40 7.14 9.79
N VAL A 357 12.20 7.20 10.86
CA VAL A 357 11.73 7.01 12.25
C VAL A 357 10.68 8.05 12.60
N ALA A 358 10.94 9.33 12.34
CA ALA A 358 10.00 10.42 12.59
C ALA A 358 8.70 10.24 11.78
N HIS A 359 8.79 9.88 10.49
CA HIS A 359 7.61 9.59 9.66
C HIS A 359 6.78 8.43 10.22
N ALA A 360 7.44 7.35 10.66
CA ALA A 360 6.75 6.19 11.23
C ALA A 360 6.01 6.55 12.53
N LEU A 361 6.62 7.31 13.42
CA LEU A 361 5.97 7.79 14.64
C LEU A 361 4.79 8.72 14.34
N ALA A 362 4.97 9.67 13.45
CA ALA A 362 3.90 10.58 13.04
C ALA A 362 2.72 9.83 12.38
N GLY A 363 2.99 8.79 11.57
CA GLY A 363 1.97 7.92 11.00
C GLY A 363 1.19 7.15 12.04
N ALA A 364 1.88 6.50 12.97
CA ALA A 364 1.27 5.72 14.05
C ALA A 364 0.41 6.59 15.00
N ARG A 365 0.91 7.76 15.36
CA ARG A 365 0.15 8.69 16.22
C ARG A 365 -1.15 9.17 15.55
N ARG A 366 -1.13 9.42 14.23
CA ARG A 366 -2.34 9.78 13.48
C ARG A 366 -3.37 8.66 13.40
N GLN A 367 -2.93 7.41 13.29
CA GLN A 367 -3.88 6.27 13.26
C GLN A 367 -4.37 5.85 14.66
N HIS A 368 -3.86 6.46 15.73
CA HIS A 368 -4.23 6.18 17.13
C HIS A 368 -4.11 4.70 17.51
N SER A 369 -3.24 3.94 16.85
CA SER A 369 -3.00 2.54 17.16
C SER A 369 -1.52 2.19 17.03
N ALA A 370 -0.94 1.66 18.11
CA ALA A 370 0.42 1.15 18.10
C ALA A 370 0.53 -0.24 17.45
N ALA A 371 -0.54 -1.02 17.47
CA ALA A 371 -0.60 -2.41 17.04
C ALA A 371 -1.93 -2.73 16.35
N PRO A 372 -2.17 -2.21 15.13
CA PRO A 372 -3.47 -2.37 14.46
C PRO A 372 -3.75 -3.85 14.13
N PRO A 373 -4.87 -4.43 14.61
CA PRO A 373 -5.20 -5.86 14.41
C PRO A 373 -5.39 -6.22 12.94
N ARG A 374 -5.93 -5.30 12.14
CA ARG A 374 -6.18 -5.47 10.71
C ARG A 374 -4.88 -5.61 9.90
N ALA A 375 -3.75 -5.08 10.40
CA ALA A 375 -2.45 -5.27 9.76
C ALA A 375 -1.99 -6.75 9.75
N GLY A 376 -2.60 -7.59 10.57
CA GLY A 376 -2.32 -9.01 10.77
C GLY A 376 -1.76 -9.31 12.16
N LEU A 377 -2.13 -10.47 12.70
CA LEU A 377 -1.81 -10.85 14.09
C LEU A 377 -0.31 -10.80 14.40
N GLY A 378 0.53 -11.35 13.52
CA GLY A 378 1.99 -11.36 13.73
C GLY A 378 2.58 -9.96 13.80
N ARG A 379 2.10 -9.03 12.97
CA ARG A 379 2.50 -7.61 12.98
C ARG A 379 2.12 -6.94 14.29
N ALA A 380 0.88 -7.15 14.73
CA ALA A 380 0.36 -6.57 15.96
C ALA A 380 1.06 -7.12 17.21
N LEU A 381 1.29 -8.43 17.29
CA LEU A 381 2.06 -9.06 18.37
C LEU A 381 3.50 -8.54 18.42
N THR A 382 4.16 -8.44 17.27
CA THR A 382 5.52 -7.91 17.18
C THR A 382 5.59 -6.44 17.63
N ALA A 383 4.57 -5.65 17.30
CA ALA A 383 4.48 -4.26 17.74
C ALA A 383 4.31 -4.15 19.27
N LEU A 384 3.41 -4.96 19.87
CA LEU A 384 3.21 -4.96 21.32
C LEU A 384 4.41 -5.48 22.11
N ALA A 385 5.15 -6.45 21.57
CA ALA A 385 6.35 -6.99 22.20
C ALA A 385 7.57 -6.05 22.09
N ASP A 386 7.53 -5.05 21.20
CA ASP A 386 8.61 -4.06 21.05
C ASP A 386 8.42 -2.89 22.04
N GLU A 387 9.08 -2.99 23.19
CA GLU A 387 9.05 -1.96 24.22
C GLU A 387 9.50 -0.58 23.72
N ARG A 388 10.50 -0.52 22.82
CA ARG A 388 11.00 0.74 22.27
C ARG A 388 9.96 1.41 21.41
N TRP A 389 9.28 0.64 20.58
CA TRP A 389 8.19 1.11 19.75
C TRP A 389 7.04 1.64 20.60
N CYS A 390 6.53 0.80 21.54
CA CYS A 390 5.41 1.17 22.39
C CYS A 390 5.67 2.45 23.20
N ARG A 391 6.88 2.62 23.72
CA ARG A 391 7.27 3.85 24.44
C ARG A 391 7.39 5.04 23.50
N ALA A 392 7.99 4.86 22.31
CA ALA A 392 8.19 5.96 21.38
C ALA A 392 6.86 6.52 20.82
N VAL A 393 5.89 5.63 20.54
CA VAL A 393 4.59 6.05 19.98
C VAL A 393 3.71 6.76 21.03
N THR A 394 3.88 6.43 22.33
CA THR A 394 3.12 7.03 23.44
C THR A 394 3.81 8.25 24.08
N ALA A 395 5.03 8.58 23.66
CA ALA A 395 5.72 9.76 24.17
C ALA A 395 5.02 11.03 23.73
N ASP A 396 4.77 11.95 24.68
CA ASP A 396 4.22 13.30 24.46
C ASP A 396 5.33 14.24 23.92
N GLU A 397 5.76 14.03 22.70
CA GLU A 397 6.59 15.01 22.00
C GLU A 397 5.72 15.76 20.97
N PRO A 398 5.58 17.09 21.11
CA PRO A 398 4.90 17.90 20.10
C PRO A 398 5.78 17.92 18.84
N ASP A 399 5.44 17.12 17.86
CA ASP A 399 6.12 17.08 16.58
C ASP A 399 5.61 18.22 15.71
N THR A 400 6.30 19.36 15.78
CA THR A 400 6.01 20.54 14.95
C THR A 400 6.77 20.53 13.63
N SER A 401 7.73 19.59 13.46
CA SER A 401 8.54 19.45 12.25
C SER A 401 8.23 18.14 11.53
N ALA A 402 8.33 18.17 10.21
CA ALA A 402 8.17 16.98 9.38
C ALA A 402 9.47 16.73 8.57
N PRO A 403 10.58 16.35 9.25
CA PRO A 403 11.90 16.28 8.62
C PRO A 403 11.97 15.30 7.45
N TRP A 404 11.03 14.36 7.36
CA TRP A 404 10.91 13.43 6.24
C TRP A 404 10.34 14.08 4.96
N LEU A 405 9.76 15.28 5.04
CA LEU A 405 9.23 16.03 3.89
C LEU A 405 10.38 16.75 3.19
N ALA A 406 11.13 16.03 2.35
CA ALA A 406 12.21 16.60 1.58
C ALA A 406 11.72 17.69 0.61
N GLY A 407 12.54 18.68 0.31
CA GLY A 407 12.25 19.72 -0.69
C GLY A 407 12.00 19.13 -2.07
N GLU A 408 12.76 18.10 -2.44
CA GLU A 408 12.59 17.33 -3.68
C GLU A 408 12.83 15.83 -3.45
N SER A 409 12.09 15.01 -4.20
CA SER A 409 12.28 13.57 -4.31
C SER A 409 12.14 13.16 -5.77
N TRP A 410 13.17 12.57 -6.34
CA TRP A 410 13.15 12.02 -7.70
C TRP A 410 13.31 10.51 -7.67
N LEU A 411 12.37 9.80 -8.29
CA LEU A 411 12.36 8.35 -8.49
C LEU A 411 12.57 8.05 -9.99
N PRO A 412 13.83 7.93 -10.44
CA PRO A 412 14.15 7.86 -11.87
C PRO A 412 13.57 6.65 -12.60
N ARG A 413 13.36 5.53 -11.89
CA ARG A 413 12.82 4.31 -12.52
C ARG A 413 11.31 4.40 -12.73
N LEU A 414 10.61 5.05 -11.83
CA LEU A 414 9.18 5.33 -11.97
C LEU A 414 8.91 6.62 -12.72
N GLN A 415 9.93 7.45 -12.90
CA GLN A 415 9.83 8.81 -13.45
C GLN A 415 8.81 9.66 -12.66
N ILE A 416 8.93 9.64 -11.32
CA ILE A 416 8.09 10.43 -10.43
C ILE A 416 8.96 11.46 -9.71
N LEU A 417 8.61 12.73 -9.89
CA LEU A 417 9.15 13.85 -9.13
C LEU A 417 8.10 14.31 -8.11
N VAL A 418 8.50 14.47 -6.86
CA VAL A 418 7.72 15.16 -5.82
C VAL A 418 8.54 16.33 -5.34
N ALA A 419 7.98 17.53 -5.34
CA ALA A 419 8.66 18.73 -4.89
C ALA A 419 7.71 19.59 -4.05
N ARG A 420 8.28 20.36 -3.11
CA ARG A 420 7.53 21.27 -2.24
C ARG A 420 8.21 22.61 -2.10
N GLU A 421 7.42 23.61 -1.75
CA GLU A 421 7.89 24.99 -1.58
C GLU A 421 8.95 25.07 -0.48
N THR A 422 8.65 24.52 0.69
CA THR A 422 9.53 24.52 1.85
C THR A 422 9.75 23.11 2.36
N ALA A 423 11.01 22.67 2.47
CA ALA A 423 11.36 21.38 3.05
C ALA A 423 11.02 21.33 4.55
N GLY A 424 10.63 20.14 5.04
CA GLY A 424 10.35 19.92 6.46
C GLY A 424 8.98 20.42 6.94
N THR A 425 8.15 20.95 6.06
CA THR A 425 6.80 21.43 6.38
C THR A 425 5.80 21.09 5.27
N THR A 426 4.52 21.13 5.59
CA THR A 426 3.43 21.05 4.61
C THR A 426 3.01 22.41 4.09
N ASP A 427 3.49 23.50 4.68
CA ASP A 427 3.10 24.87 4.33
C ASP A 427 3.47 25.20 2.88
N GLY A 428 2.59 25.89 2.20
CA GLY A 428 2.81 26.30 0.82
C GLY A 428 2.36 25.25 -0.21
N LEU A 429 2.95 25.32 -1.39
CA LEU A 429 2.66 24.46 -2.52
C LEU A 429 3.52 23.19 -2.51
N ALA A 430 2.90 22.07 -2.88
CA ALA A 430 3.63 20.87 -3.28
C ALA A 430 3.11 20.38 -4.63
N VAL A 431 4.00 19.78 -5.42
CA VAL A 431 3.69 19.20 -6.74
C VAL A 431 4.25 17.79 -6.84
N ALA A 432 3.50 16.89 -7.47
CA ALA A 432 4.03 15.63 -7.95
C ALA A 432 3.78 15.52 -9.46
N VAL A 433 4.69 14.87 -10.17
CA VAL A 433 4.62 14.69 -11.63
C VAL A 433 5.05 13.27 -11.96
N LYS A 434 4.27 12.59 -12.80
CA LYS A 434 4.55 11.21 -13.27
C LYS A 434 4.86 11.20 -14.77
N GLY A 435 5.94 10.52 -15.14
CA GLY A 435 6.19 10.03 -16.49
C GLY A 435 5.75 8.58 -16.64
N GLY A 436 6.69 7.63 -16.66
CA GLY A 436 6.45 6.20 -16.65
C GLY A 436 5.85 5.63 -17.93
N HIS A 437 5.08 4.55 -17.81
CA HIS A 437 4.46 3.87 -18.94
C HIS A 437 3.12 3.21 -18.56
N ASN A 438 2.25 3.00 -19.59
CA ASN A 438 0.93 2.40 -19.39
C ASN A 438 0.95 0.85 -19.31
N GLY A 439 2.04 0.26 -18.84
CA GLY A 439 2.20 -1.17 -18.59
C GLY A 439 2.86 -1.47 -17.23
N GLU A 440 2.77 -0.55 -16.29
CA GLU A 440 3.13 -0.75 -14.88
C GLU A 440 2.13 -1.68 -14.21
N HIS A 441 2.51 -2.30 -13.11
CA HIS A 441 1.55 -3.07 -12.33
C HIS A 441 0.45 -2.15 -11.78
N HIS A 442 -0.80 -2.60 -11.84
CA HIS A 442 -1.95 -1.80 -11.37
C HIS A 442 -2.10 -0.43 -12.05
N ASN A 443 -1.60 -0.26 -13.28
CA ASN A 443 -1.55 1.03 -13.95
C ASN A 443 -2.92 1.59 -14.35
N HIS A 444 -2.96 2.91 -14.51
CA HIS A 444 -4.00 3.68 -15.18
C HIS A 444 -3.46 4.27 -16.50
N LEU A 445 -4.32 4.85 -17.32
CA LEU A 445 -3.89 5.58 -18.54
C LEU A 445 -3.54 7.03 -18.15
N ASP A 446 -2.45 7.21 -17.42
CA ASP A 446 -2.11 8.42 -16.66
C ASP A 446 -0.71 8.97 -16.92
N VAL A 447 -0.04 8.53 -18.00
CA VAL A 447 1.30 9.01 -18.34
C VAL A 447 1.29 10.53 -18.53
N GLY A 448 2.14 11.21 -17.76
CA GLY A 448 2.21 12.67 -17.73
C GLY A 448 1.29 13.33 -16.71
N SER A 449 0.53 12.59 -15.89
CA SER A 449 -0.33 13.14 -14.85
C SER A 449 0.47 13.88 -13.77
N TYR A 450 -0.19 14.82 -13.08
CA TYR A 450 0.41 15.60 -12.00
C TYR A 450 -0.59 15.92 -10.89
N TRP A 451 -0.08 16.21 -9.71
CA TRP A 451 -0.83 16.58 -8.50
C TRP A 451 -0.37 17.95 -8.03
N VAL A 452 -1.27 18.76 -7.49
CA VAL A 452 -0.91 19.99 -6.76
C VAL A 452 -1.60 19.98 -5.41
N ALA A 453 -0.80 20.18 -4.36
CA ALA A 453 -1.29 20.28 -2.99
C ALA A 453 -1.08 21.69 -2.42
N ALA A 454 -2.04 22.13 -1.64
CA ALA A 454 -1.98 23.34 -0.83
C ALA A 454 -1.88 22.94 0.66
N ASN A 455 -0.83 23.36 1.34
CA ASN A 455 -0.59 23.06 2.76
C ASN A 455 -0.72 21.55 3.09
N GLY A 456 -0.14 20.72 2.22
CA GLY A 456 -0.15 19.26 2.35
C GLY A 456 -1.41 18.55 1.90
N ARG A 457 -2.49 19.28 1.51
CA ARG A 457 -3.72 18.71 1.00
C ARG A 457 -3.76 18.76 -0.53
N PRO A 458 -3.84 17.62 -1.24
CA PRO A 458 -3.98 17.63 -2.69
C PRO A 458 -5.36 18.16 -3.11
N LEU A 459 -5.37 19.03 -4.11
CA LEU A 459 -6.55 19.66 -4.68
C LEU A 459 -6.63 19.46 -6.21
N VAL A 460 -5.49 19.42 -6.90
CA VAL A 460 -5.37 18.80 -8.22
C VAL A 460 -4.93 17.37 -7.96
N VAL A 461 -5.75 16.40 -8.36
CA VAL A 461 -5.66 15.04 -7.84
C VAL A 461 -5.71 14.00 -8.95
N ASP A 462 -5.24 12.81 -8.66
CA ASP A 462 -5.59 11.59 -9.38
C ASP A 462 -6.76 10.89 -8.71
N VAL A 463 -7.66 10.31 -9.50
CA VAL A 463 -8.88 9.67 -8.96
C VAL A 463 -8.53 8.49 -8.05
N GLY A 464 -7.51 7.72 -8.40
CA GLY A 464 -7.20 6.44 -7.77
C GLY A 464 -8.15 5.32 -8.25
N ARG A 465 -8.11 4.18 -7.59
CA ARG A 465 -8.94 3.03 -7.96
C ARG A 465 -10.32 3.03 -7.30
N PRO A 466 -11.35 2.50 -7.97
CA PRO A 466 -12.62 2.16 -7.33
C PRO A 466 -12.52 0.82 -6.58
N THR A 467 -13.61 0.42 -5.93
CA THR A 467 -13.78 -0.93 -5.39
C THR A 467 -13.56 -1.98 -6.49
N TYR A 468 -12.78 -3.01 -6.18
CA TYR A 468 -12.48 -4.07 -7.14
C TYR A 468 -13.68 -4.96 -7.41
N THR A 469 -13.86 -5.26 -8.68
CA THR A 469 -14.85 -6.20 -9.20
C THR A 469 -14.19 -7.22 -10.12
N ALA A 470 -14.90 -8.22 -10.59
CA ALA A 470 -14.40 -9.20 -11.57
C ALA A 470 -13.87 -8.52 -12.87
N ARG A 471 -14.38 -7.33 -13.23
CA ARG A 471 -13.94 -6.58 -14.42
C ARG A 471 -12.60 -5.87 -14.23
N THR A 472 -12.17 -5.63 -13.00
CA THR A 472 -11.02 -4.76 -12.70
C THR A 472 -9.71 -5.29 -13.31
N PHE A 473 -9.53 -6.61 -13.34
CA PHE A 473 -8.34 -7.28 -13.86
C PHE A 473 -8.57 -7.97 -15.20
N GLY A 474 -9.71 -7.69 -15.83
CA GLY A 474 -10.08 -8.24 -17.14
C GLY A 474 -9.71 -7.31 -18.31
N PRO A 475 -10.03 -7.72 -19.55
CA PRO A 475 -9.76 -6.94 -20.76
C PRO A 475 -10.51 -5.59 -20.77
N ASP A 476 -11.60 -5.47 -20.01
CA ASP A 476 -12.42 -4.26 -19.90
C ASP A 476 -11.95 -3.28 -18.80
N ARG A 477 -10.74 -3.47 -18.25
CA ARG A 477 -10.21 -2.58 -17.20
C ARG A 477 -10.35 -1.11 -17.56
N TYR A 478 -9.90 -0.74 -18.75
CA TYR A 478 -9.91 0.65 -19.21
C TYR A 478 -11.27 1.14 -19.74
N ALA A 479 -12.34 0.35 -19.62
CA ALA A 479 -13.72 0.81 -19.71
C ALA A 479 -14.24 1.37 -18.37
N ILE A 480 -13.56 1.07 -17.25
CA ILE A 480 -13.86 1.59 -15.91
C ILE A 480 -13.33 3.03 -15.83
N TRP A 481 -14.21 3.99 -15.55
CA TRP A 481 -13.92 5.41 -15.71
C TRP A 481 -12.68 5.96 -14.96
N PRO A 482 -12.33 5.52 -13.72
CA PRO A 482 -11.14 6.02 -13.04
C PRO A 482 -9.83 5.60 -13.69
N PHE A 483 -9.82 4.58 -14.54
CA PHE A 483 -8.63 4.07 -15.20
C PHE A 483 -8.37 4.69 -16.57
N ARG A 484 -9.31 5.51 -17.05
CA ARG A 484 -9.27 6.14 -18.37
C ARG A 484 -8.53 7.46 -18.34
N SER A 485 -7.82 7.79 -19.41
CA SER A 485 -7.05 9.03 -19.52
C SER A 485 -7.89 10.31 -19.38
N ASP A 486 -9.17 10.29 -19.74
CA ASP A 486 -10.05 11.46 -19.61
C ASP A 486 -10.40 11.83 -18.16
N TRP A 487 -10.02 11.00 -17.15
CA TRP A 487 -10.14 11.29 -15.73
C TRP A 487 -8.79 11.37 -15.00
N HIS A 488 -7.73 11.65 -15.74
CA HIS A 488 -6.42 12.00 -15.22
C HIS A 488 -6.00 13.40 -15.67
N ASN A 489 -4.99 13.96 -15.03
CA ASN A 489 -4.45 15.28 -15.37
C ASN A 489 -3.53 15.20 -16.58
N VAL A 490 -4.04 14.73 -17.69
CA VAL A 490 -3.28 14.50 -18.94
C VAL A 490 -3.86 15.29 -20.11
N PRO A 491 -3.08 15.52 -21.18
CA PRO A 491 -3.60 16.13 -22.39
C PRO A 491 -4.57 15.20 -23.12
N ASP A 492 -5.50 15.79 -23.85
CA ASP A 492 -6.44 15.13 -24.76
C ASP A 492 -6.25 15.71 -26.18
N PRO A 493 -5.46 15.04 -27.03
CA PRO A 493 -5.30 15.42 -28.44
C PRO A 493 -6.43 14.88 -29.35
N GLY A 494 -7.63 14.66 -28.79
CA GLY A 494 -8.77 14.04 -29.47
C GLY A 494 -8.77 12.51 -29.41
N THR A 495 -7.87 11.90 -28.62
CA THR A 495 -7.78 10.45 -28.45
C THR A 495 -7.24 10.07 -27.08
N ALA A 496 -7.66 8.91 -26.59
CA ALA A 496 -7.19 8.37 -25.30
C ALA A 496 -5.79 7.77 -25.40
N GLN A 497 -5.07 7.74 -24.26
CA GLN A 497 -3.84 6.98 -24.12
C GLN A 497 -4.10 5.48 -24.33
N GLN A 498 -3.05 4.75 -24.69
CA GLN A 498 -3.12 3.31 -24.98
C GLN A 498 -2.43 2.50 -23.87
N PRO A 499 -2.96 1.32 -23.50
CA PRO A 499 -2.33 0.44 -22.54
C PRO A 499 -1.07 -0.24 -23.08
N GLY A 500 -0.20 -0.67 -22.17
CA GLY A 500 0.99 -1.46 -22.46
C GLY A 500 2.32 -0.71 -22.33
N PRO A 501 3.42 -1.45 -22.10
CA PRO A 501 4.71 -0.89 -21.73
C PRO A 501 5.42 -0.11 -22.85
N THR A 502 4.95 -0.23 -24.08
CA THR A 502 5.45 0.57 -25.23
C THR A 502 4.88 1.98 -25.26
N HIS A 503 3.73 2.19 -24.58
CA HIS A 503 3.07 3.48 -24.46
C HIS A 503 3.57 4.20 -23.20
N ARG A 504 4.49 5.16 -23.40
CA ARG A 504 5.30 5.76 -22.35
C ARG A 504 5.69 7.20 -22.59
N ALA A 505 6.05 7.89 -21.51
CA ALA A 505 6.80 9.13 -21.58
C ALA A 505 8.21 8.90 -22.14
N ARG A 506 8.72 9.86 -22.88
CA ARG A 506 10.05 9.88 -23.48
C ARG A 506 10.77 11.16 -23.10
N GLU A 507 12.08 11.21 -23.34
CA GLU A 507 12.91 12.41 -23.12
C GLU A 507 12.67 13.08 -21.77
N VAL A 508 12.42 12.25 -20.72
CA VAL A 508 12.14 12.77 -19.38
C VAL A 508 13.39 13.43 -18.81
N ARG A 509 13.26 14.70 -18.42
CA ARG A 509 14.32 15.52 -17.83
C ARG A 509 13.81 16.18 -16.57
N VAL A 510 14.64 16.19 -15.53
CA VAL A 510 14.32 16.81 -14.24
C VAL A 510 15.24 18.01 -14.03
N GLU A 511 14.67 19.11 -13.63
CA GLU A 511 15.35 20.34 -13.23
C GLU A 511 15.23 20.48 -11.73
N LEU A 512 16.36 20.49 -11.02
CA LEU A 512 16.43 20.69 -9.57
C LEU A 512 17.45 21.83 -9.31
N ALA A 513 16.93 22.99 -8.98
CA ALA A 513 17.73 24.17 -8.64
C ALA A 513 17.12 24.88 -7.44
N PRO A 514 17.84 25.76 -6.71
CA PRO A 514 17.35 26.36 -5.47
C PRO A 514 15.99 27.06 -5.57
N GLY A 515 15.68 27.70 -6.71
CA GLY A 515 14.42 28.41 -6.94
C GLY A 515 13.36 27.60 -7.70
N VAL A 516 13.71 26.43 -8.24
CA VAL A 516 12.82 25.68 -9.12
C VAL A 516 13.05 24.17 -9.03
N ALA A 517 11.94 23.43 -9.02
CA ALA A 517 11.97 21.99 -9.20
C ALA A 517 10.93 21.61 -10.25
N GLY A 518 11.30 20.84 -11.28
CA GLY A 518 10.38 20.50 -12.36
C GLY A 518 10.77 19.29 -13.15
N MET A 519 9.84 18.82 -13.96
CA MET A 519 10.00 17.71 -14.89
C MET A 519 9.45 18.09 -16.27
N THR A 520 10.22 17.80 -17.31
CA THR A 520 9.77 17.86 -18.70
C THR A 520 9.70 16.43 -19.25
N ALA A 521 8.63 16.11 -19.96
CA ALA A 521 8.43 14.82 -20.60
C ALA A 521 7.78 14.96 -21.97
N GLU A 522 8.24 14.17 -22.94
CA GLU A 522 7.60 13.98 -24.24
C GLU A 522 6.53 12.88 -24.10
N LEU A 523 5.26 13.20 -24.37
CA LEU A 523 4.09 12.37 -24.06
C LEU A 523 3.43 11.72 -25.29
N SER A 524 3.82 12.08 -26.53
CA SER A 524 3.19 11.50 -27.72
C SER A 524 3.31 9.97 -27.76
N GLY A 525 4.34 9.43 -27.10
CA GLY A 525 4.53 8.00 -26.97
C GLY A 525 3.46 7.24 -26.19
N ALA A 526 2.62 7.93 -25.41
CA ALA A 526 1.50 7.32 -24.69
C ALA A 526 0.21 7.20 -25.53
N TYR A 527 0.15 7.87 -26.67
CA TYR A 527 -1.01 7.95 -27.56
C TYR A 527 -0.81 7.12 -28.84
N PRO A 528 -1.88 6.85 -29.63
CA PRO A 528 -1.75 6.23 -30.94
C PRO A 528 -0.89 7.08 -31.89
N ARG A 529 0.05 6.46 -32.58
CA ARG A 529 1.03 7.14 -33.45
C ARG A 529 0.43 7.95 -34.62
N SER A 530 -0.81 7.69 -34.99
CA SER A 530 -1.49 8.34 -36.11
C SER A 530 -2.04 9.72 -35.78
N THR A 531 -2.07 10.13 -34.50
CA THR A 531 -2.84 11.29 -34.04
C THR A 531 -1.98 12.43 -33.53
N LEU A 532 -0.71 12.20 -33.24
CA LEU A 532 0.16 13.17 -32.57
C LEU A 532 1.61 12.98 -32.96
N THR A 533 2.29 14.04 -33.38
CA THR A 533 3.73 14.00 -33.75
C THR A 533 4.60 14.19 -32.50
N ARG A 534 4.29 15.21 -31.69
CA ARG A 534 5.03 15.53 -30.48
C ARG A 534 4.11 16.22 -29.45
N TRP A 535 4.32 15.91 -28.18
CA TRP A 535 3.70 16.64 -27.06
C TRP A 535 4.69 16.75 -25.90
N ASP A 536 5.19 17.95 -25.67
CA ASP A 536 6.06 18.24 -24.53
C ASP A 536 5.25 18.86 -23.41
N ARG A 537 5.27 18.24 -22.24
CA ARG A 537 4.75 18.79 -20.99
C ARG A 537 5.91 19.16 -20.08
N THR A 538 5.87 20.37 -19.53
CA THR A 538 6.79 20.80 -18.49
C THR A 538 5.97 21.24 -17.25
N VAL A 539 6.19 20.59 -16.12
CA VAL A 539 5.61 20.98 -14.84
C VAL A 539 6.71 21.47 -13.92
N ARG A 540 6.58 22.66 -13.37
CA ARG A 540 7.57 23.30 -12.47
C ARG A 540 6.90 23.85 -11.23
N LEU A 541 7.46 23.58 -10.08
CA LEU A 541 7.28 24.39 -8.87
C LEU A 541 8.33 25.49 -8.88
N VAL A 542 7.89 26.73 -8.98
CA VAL A 542 8.74 27.92 -8.84
C VAL A 542 8.53 28.42 -7.42
N ARG A 543 9.61 28.49 -6.65
CA ARG A 543 9.60 29.00 -5.27
C ARG A 543 9.70 30.51 -5.27
N SER A 544 9.24 31.16 -4.21
CA SER A 544 9.40 32.61 -4.08
C SER A 544 10.87 33.00 -4.10
N ASP A 545 11.18 34.01 -4.88
CA ASP A 545 12.48 34.69 -4.89
C ASP A 545 12.45 36.04 -4.12
N GLY A 546 11.32 36.32 -3.45
CA GLY A 546 11.06 37.56 -2.74
C GLY A 546 10.37 38.62 -3.61
N VAL A 547 10.20 38.40 -4.92
CA VAL A 547 9.51 39.28 -5.86
C VAL A 547 8.22 38.61 -6.33
N ASP A 548 8.32 37.40 -6.83
CA ASP A 548 7.18 36.62 -7.34
C ASP A 548 6.64 35.66 -6.28
N SER A 549 5.33 35.49 -6.25
CA SER A 549 4.67 34.50 -5.41
C SER A 549 4.98 33.07 -5.89
N PRO A 550 5.09 32.10 -4.96
CA PRO A 550 5.27 30.71 -5.32
C PRO A 550 4.15 30.23 -6.25
N GLN A 551 4.50 29.41 -7.25
CA GLN A 551 3.52 28.89 -8.19
C GLN A 551 3.93 27.52 -8.76
N VAL A 552 2.94 26.72 -9.15
CA VAL A 552 3.16 25.58 -10.01
C VAL A 552 2.74 25.95 -11.44
N SER A 553 3.69 25.91 -12.38
CA SER A 553 3.42 26.13 -13.80
C SER A 553 3.36 24.81 -14.56
N VAL A 554 2.36 24.67 -15.43
CA VAL A 554 2.21 23.55 -16.38
C VAL A 554 2.24 24.15 -17.78
N GLU A 555 3.29 23.85 -18.52
CA GLU A 555 3.49 24.31 -19.89
C GLU A 555 3.32 23.13 -20.85
N GLU A 556 2.41 23.28 -21.79
CA GLU A 556 2.12 22.31 -22.85
C GLU A 556 2.58 22.85 -24.18
N ARG A 557 3.23 22.01 -24.98
CA ARG A 557 3.59 22.30 -26.37
C ARG A 557 3.28 21.08 -27.23
N TRP A 558 2.61 21.29 -28.34
CA TRP A 558 2.22 20.19 -29.23
C TRP A 558 2.55 20.49 -30.69
N GLU A 559 2.76 19.40 -31.44
CA GLU A 559 2.93 19.37 -32.88
C GLU A 559 2.16 18.20 -33.49
N GLY A 560 1.54 18.43 -34.66
CA GLY A 560 0.82 17.40 -35.42
C GLY A 560 -0.63 17.21 -35.02
N CYS A 561 -1.11 17.86 -33.95
CA CYS A 561 -2.52 17.81 -33.54
C CYS A 561 -3.36 18.76 -34.38
N THR A 562 -4.50 18.31 -34.89
CA THR A 562 -5.21 19.07 -35.93
C THR A 562 -6.66 19.39 -35.63
N GLU A 563 -7.38 18.59 -34.84
CA GLU A 563 -8.83 18.76 -34.73
C GLU A 563 -9.30 19.31 -33.38
N SER A 564 -8.72 18.85 -32.28
CA SER A 564 -9.06 19.32 -30.95
C SER A 564 -7.88 19.15 -30.01
N VAL A 565 -7.68 20.09 -29.10
CA VAL A 565 -6.72 20.01 -28.01
C VAL A 565 -7.43 20.41 -26.75
N ALA A 566 -7.42 19.53 -25.76
CA ALA A 566 -7.94 19.81 -24.43
C ALA A 566 -6.94 19.38 -23.33
N LEU A 567 -7.04 20.01 -22.18
CA LEU A 567 -6.29 19.66 -20.99
C LEU A 567 -7.28 19.35 -19.87
N HIS A 568 -7.13 18.19 -19.27
CA HIS A 568 -7.97 17.78 -18.13
C HIS A 568 -7.28 18.07 -16.80
N HIS A 569 -8.08 18.56 -15.84
CA HIS A 569 -7.68 18.80 -14.46
C HIS A 569 -8.73 18.23 -13.53
N VAL A 570 -8.40 17.20 -12.77
CA VAL A 570 -9.28 16.57 -11.78
C VAL A 570 -9.11 17.28 -10.45
N LEU A 571 -10.20 17.81 -9.92
CA LEU A 571 -10.19 18.70 -8.77
C LEU A 571 -11.03 18.12 -7.63
N ALA A 572 -10.46 18.16 -6.41
CA ALA A 572 -11.11 17.69 -5.18
C ALA A 572 -11.46 18.87 -4.27
N GLY A 573 -12.72 19.34 -4.36
CA GLY A 573 -13.22 20.47 -3.59
C GLY A 573 -14.35 21.19 -4.33
N GLN A 574 -14.76 22.34 -3.76
CA GLN A 574 -15.69 23.24 -4.42
C GLN A 574 -14.96 23.99 -5.53
N VAL A 575 -15.52 23.95 -6.75
CA VAL A 575 -14.89 24.56 -7.93
C VAL A 575 -15.78 25.69 -8.45
N GLU A 576 -15.16 26.88 -8.62
CA GLU A 576 -15.69 28.04 -9.31
C GLU A 576 -14.77 28.38 -10.48
N TYR A 577 -15.29 28.90 -11.58
CA TYR A 577 -14.47 29.25 -12.74
C TYR A 577 -15.09 30.37 -13.58
N GLY A 578 -14.23 31.05 -14.32
CA GLY A 578 -14.57 32.12 -15.24
C GLY A 578 -13.55 32.24 -16.37
N ASP A 579 -13.55 33.35 -17.06
CA ASP A 579 -12.64 33.61 -18.17
C ASP A 579 -11.19 33.77 -17.62
N GLY A 580 -10.34 32.79 -17.93
CA GLY A 580 -8.91 32.78 -17.55
C GLY A 580 -8.61 32.41 -16.10
N TRP A 581 -9.61 31.95 -15.34
CA TRP A 581 -9.39 31.54 -13.96
C TRP A 581 -10.33 30.41 -13.50
N ALA A 582 -9.86 29.65 -12.54
CA ALA A 582 -10.68 28.75 -11.72
C ALA A 582 -10.13 28.70 -10.30
N THR A 583 -11.00 28.38 -9.33
CA THR A 583 -10.61 28.09 -7.95
C THR A 583 -11.07 26.71 -7.57
N VAL A 584 -10.31 26.08 -6.69
CA VAL A 584 -10.72 24.87 -6.00
C VAL A 584 -10.46 25.05 -4.51
N THR A 585 -11.49 24.83 -3.67
CA THR A 585 -11.41 25.04 -2.22
C THR A 585 -11.91 23.78 -1.51
N ALA A 586 -11.09 23.24 -0.62
CA ALA A 586 -11.45 22.12 0.24
C ALA A 586 -12.26 22.58 1.47
N SER A 587 -12.91 21.63 2.13
CA SER A 587 -13.74 21.89 3.33
C SER A 587 -12.95 22.42 4.53
N ASP A 588 -11.63 22.24 4.57
CA ASP A 588 -10.73 22.77 5.61
C ASP A 588 -10.21 24.18 5.30
N GLY A 589 -10.66 24.80 4.22
CA GLY A 589 -10.27 26.14 3.79
C GLY A 589 -9.01 26.20 2.92
N ASN A 590 -8.29 25.11 2.73
CA ASN A 590 -7.18 25.07 1.77
C ASN A 590 -7.71 25.26 0.34
N GLY A 591 -7.02 26.08 -0.45
CA GLY A 591 -7.47 26.40 -1.80
C GLY A 591 -6.36 26.69 -2.77
N LEU A 592 -6.64 26.49 -4.05
CA LEU A 592 -5.78 26.85 -5.18
C LEU A 592 -6.54 27.75 -6.15
N VAL A 593 -5.80 28.66 -6.79
CA VAL A 593 -6.26 29.47 -7.91
C VAL A 593 -5.51 29.03 -9.16
N MET A 594 -6.24 28.71 -10.20
CA MET A 594 -5.72 28.39 -11.54
C MET A 594 -5.84 29.61 -12.44
N ARG A 595 -4.83 29.88 -13.25
CA ARG A 595 -4.80 30.98 -14.24
C ARG A 595 -4.33 30.47 -15.60
N TRP A 596 -4.97 30.96 -16.66
CA TRP A 596 -4.56 30.75 -18.07
C TRP A 596 -4.95 31.95 -18.93
N ASP A 597 -4.46 32.04 -20.17
CA ASP A 597 -4.91 33.07 -21.11
C ASP A 597 -6.31 32.71 -21.66
N PRO A 598 -7.36 33.52 -21.35
CA PRO A 598 -8.73 33.25 -21.82
C PRO A 598 -8.89 33.32 -23.33
N ARG A 599 -7.96 33.96 -24.04
CA ARG A 599 -7.94 33.99 -25.51
C ARG A 599 -7.41 32.68 -26.09
N ALA A 600 -6.59 31.94 -25.36
CA ALA A 600 -6.03 30.67 -25.80
C ALA A 600 -6.98 29.50 -25.55
N ALA A 601 -7.69 29.47 -24.41
CA ALA A 601 -8.54 28.34 -24.05
C ALA A 601 -9.81 28.77 -23.30
N VAL A 602 -10.85 27.93 -23.41
CA VAL A 602 -12.12 28.08 -22.69
C VAL A 602 -12.30 26.92 -21.72
N ALA A 603 -12.76 27.24 -20.51
CA ALA A 603 -13.01 26.24 -19.48
C ALA A 603 -14.44 25.67 -19.56
N SER A 604 -14.55 24.40 -19.24
CA SER A 604 -15.82 23.72 -18.93
C SER A 604 -15.61 22.74 -17.78
N ILE A 605 -16.67 22.39 -17.07
CA ILE A 605 -16.60 21.43 -15.97
C ILE A 605 -17.57 20.27 -16.15
N VAL A 606 -17.14 19.10 -15.67
CA VAL A 606 -18.00 17.93 -15.47
C VAL A 606 -17.87 17.52 -14.00
N ARG A 607 -19.01 17.45 -13.31
CA ARG A 607 -19.08 16.97 -11.93
C ARG A 607 -19.40 15.48 -11.93
N LYS A 608 -18.67 14.72 -11.16
CA LYS A 608 -18.86 13.27 -11.00
C LYS A 608 -19.18 12.97 -9.54
N ASP A 609 -20.41 12.58 -9.28
CA ASP A 609 -20.80 12.07 -7.96
C ASP A 609 -20.17 10.71 -7.73
N LEU A 610 -19.70 10.48 -6.51
CA LEU A 610 -18.96 9.29 -6.08
C LEU A 610 -19.85 8.43 -5.20
N ASP A 611 -20.35 7.36 -5.76
CA ASP A 611 -21.12 6.31 -5.08
C ASP A 611 -20.27 5.11 -4.65
N ASP A 612 -19.02 5.05 -5.12
CA ASP A 612 -18.06 4.02 -4.75
C ASP A 612 -17.44 4.31 -3.38
N PRO A 613 -17.56 3.39 -2.39
CA PRO A 613 -17.10 3.64 -1.01
C PRO A 613 -15.58 3.84 -0.91
N PHE A 614 -14.80 3.27 -1.82
CA PHE A 614 -13.36 3.40 -1.82
C PHE A 614 -12.91 4.78 -2.30
N LEU A 615 -13.57 5.32 -3.33
CA LEU A 615 -13.32 6.66 -3.84
C LEU A 615 -13.85 7.73 -2.88
N SER A 616 -15.07 7.57 -2.36
CA SER A 616 -15.69 8.53 -1.44
C SER A 616 -14.93 8.67 -0.12
N ARG A 617 -14.25 7.63 0.35
CA ARG A 617 -13.37 7.71 1.54
C ARG A 617 -12.25 8.74 1.36
N SER A 618 -11.70 8.85 0.15
CA SER A 618 -10.63 9.82 -0.15
C SER A 618 -11.19 11.20 -0.50
N TRP A 619 -12.23 11.26 -1.35
CA TRP A 619 -12.62 12.49 -2.01
C TRP A 619 -13.97 13.05 -1.54
N GLY A 620 -14.71 12.36 -0.66
CA GLY A 620 -16.07 12.72 -0.29
C GLY A 620 -17.05 12.36 -1.41
N ASP A 621 -18.08 13.18 -1.56
CA ASP A 621 -19.23 12.85 -2.41
C ASP A 621 -19.00 13.12 -3.90
N ARG A 622 -17.94 13.87 -4.27
CA ARG A 622 -17.80 14.37 -5.64
C ARG A 622 -16.36 14.73 -6.01
N LEU A 623 -16.01 14.48 -7.28
CA LEU A 623 -14.89 15.08 -7.99
C LEU A 623 -15.39 15.97 -9.14
N THR A 624 -14.60 16.98 -9.49
CA THR A 624 -14.86 17.85 -10.63
C THR A 624 -13.73 17.75 -11.63
N ARG A 625 -14.02 17.41 -12.89
CA ARG A 625 -13.06 17.55 -13.99
C ARG A 625 -13.26 18.90 -14.66
N LEU A 626 -12.26 19.76 -14.58
CA LEU A 626 -12.17 20.99 -15.36
C LEU A 626 -11.42 20.68 -16.65
N THR A 627 -11.98 21.06 -17.77
CA THR A 627 -11.37 20.87 -19.09
C THR A 627 -11.12 22.23 -19.73
N LEU A 628 -9.87 22.50 -20.09
CA LEU A 628 -9.50 23.63 -20.92
C LEU A 628 -9.45 23.19 -22.38
N THR A 629 -10.37 23.68 -23.19
CA THR A 629 -10.38 23.43 -24.64
C THR A 629 -9.70 24.59 -25.34
N VAL A 630 -8.67 24.29 -26.11
CA VAL A 630 -7.91 25.29 -26.89
C VAL A 630 -8.79 25.82 -28.01
N ARG A 631 -8.90 27.16 -28.13
CA ARG A 631 -9.81 27.80 -29.11
C ARG A 631 -9.41 27.59 -30.57
N SER A 632 -8.11 27.52 -30.83
CA SER A 632 -7.57 27.35 -32.18
C SER A 632 -6.29 26.55 -32.10
N PRO A 633 -6.36 25.21 -32.00
CA PRO A 633 -5.21 24.38 -31.68
C PRO A 633 -4.10 24.43 -32.75
N GLY A 634 -4.44 24.57 -34.03
CA GLY A 634 -3.48 24.56 -35.13
C GLY A 634 -2.67 23.25 -35.20
N SER A 635 -1.78 23.14 -36.17
CA SER A 635 -0.84 22.00 -36.27
C SER A 635 0.28 22.04 -35.23
N GLN A 636 0.48 23.17 -34.58
CA GLN A 636 1.40 23.38 -33.45
C GLN A 636 0.87 24.49 -32.56
N GLY A 637 1.16 24.38 -31.26
CA GLY A 637 0.71 25.38 -30.30
C GLY A 637 1.30 25.17 -28.91
N SER A 638 0.93 26.08 -28.01
CA SER A 638 1.29 25.97 -26.59
C SER A 638 0.19 26.56 -25.71
N LEU A 639 0.10 26.07 -24.49
CA LEU A 639 -0.75 26.63 -23.43
C LEU A 639 -0.01 26.53 -22.10
N THR A 640 -0.06 27.59 -21.32
CA THR A 640 0.50 27.62 -19.96
C THR A 640 -0.61 27.82 -18.95
N VAL A 641 -0.62 26.97 -17.92
CA VAL A 641 -1.49 27.05 -16.76
C VAL A 641 -0.62 27.29 -15.52
N ARG A 642 -1.12 28.13 -14.60
CA ARG A 642 -0.45 28.40 -13.32
C ARG A 642 -1.39 28.13 -12.17
N TRP A 643 -0.86 27.47 -11.14
CA TRP A 643 -1.55 27.22 -9.88
C TRP A 643 -0.87 28.00 -8.78
N LEU A 644 -1.66 28.75 -8.00
CA LEU A 644 -1.22 29.58 -6.87
C LEU A 644 -2.05 29.21 -5.63
N LEU A 645 -1.55 29.51 -4.45
CA LEU A 645 -2.34 29.39 -3.23
C LEU A 645 -3.49 30.42 -3.24
N ALA A 646 -4.68 29.99 -2.85
CA ALA A 646 -5.78 30.92 -2.60
C ALA A 646 -5.47 31.75 -1.33
N GLY A 647 -5.70 33.06 -1.42
CA GLY A 647 -5.41 33.99 -0.30
C GLY A 647 -4.04 34.67 -0.33
N GLY A 648 -3.16 34.37 -1.31
CA GLY A 648 -2.01 35.21 -1.65
C GLY A 648 -2.48 36.59 -2.14
N SER A 649 -1.59 37.59 -2.12
CA SER A 649 -1.88 39.02 -2.31
C SER A 649 -2.50 39.47 -3.66
N GLU A 650 -2.84 38.53 -4.56
CA GLU A 650 -3.58 38.84 -5.77
C GLU A 650 -5.09 38.86 -5.49
N ARG A 651 -5.64 40.08 -5.35
CA ARG A 651 -7.09 40.29 -5.32
C ARG A 651 -7.72 39.76 -6.61
N MET A 652 -8.83 39.01 -6.45
CA MET A 652 -9.72 38.69 -7.57
C MET A 652 -10.03 39.97 -8.36
N PRO A 653 -9.98 39.94 -9.72
CA PRO A 653 -10.51 41.07 -10.47
C PRO A 653 -11.99 41.22 -10.12
N GLU A 654 -12.35 42.37 -9.56
CA GLU A 654 -13.75 42.75 -9.40
C GLU A 654 -14.39 42.75 -10.80
N ASN A 655 -15.55 42.07 -10.96
CA ASN A 655 -16.36 41.96 -12.18
C ASN A 655 -16.77 43.33 -12.70
#